data_2488977ef98c8e47476e1da6fed49435
#
_entry.id   2488977ef98c8e47476e1da6fed49435
#
_cell.length_a   1.000
_cell.length_b   1.000
_cell.length_c   1.000
_cell.angle_alpha   90.00
_cell.angle_beta   90.00
_cell.angle_gamma   90.00
#
_symmetry.space_group_name_H-M   'P 1'
#
loop_
_entity.id
_entity.type
_entity.pdbx_description
1 polymer ?
#
loop_
_entity_poly.entity_id
_entity_poly.type
_entity_poly.pdbx_seq_one_letter_code
_entity_poly.pdbx_strand_id
1 'polypeptide(L)'
;MRVFVVTCVLAMLLCGSAEARPRTFSTDYFRIEVDGRGYVVGMWNRADGGRNFSPADRPSPLLALYDETLKRYYYPQHAEYERGRYRLEYSNGSVATVRIEEKPRYIKLTLEALDNRDAIGSVQWGNFYTNIDNLVGEIIGVARDTSAAVNYAIGVLALDDNTIGGEAHYTSDTGWGGYIVHTPDAESHPLPLTLHEGDQFTLGGDGHNDVAFYNRRESYFRMMYGNSAGVDDNGRINIRYVSRDRRKGRMIYSPEGTPIFVNNEPNHLQRQDVPGVDYIGSSIALWGAPDDKALMHVIREAVLAEGLPYPTVRGRWVKDPTSFEPDVWVSGGGYDSIASYTRQMGLHGVHAYDLGFLRPDRGNGGLIDGRNGERKPIRMASGNLSHREYADLLARDSIILGRTTITNSLAPGTMDCSPVPSDSICIQHRRFLTAPVSAEDTLIYIDDPTHLEEIACWEAHDKKLNMVRIGKELIHYLGVTTTPPYRLLNVTRGYWNTVAAPHDAGDAVDKMQVTVGWSYAGLVPNLELQDEIGRWYAATARQCGLGMYDLDGQEFLFHSGFGTYSVKRFFRSVFERAREYGLRDLRFTGATLSEGSWHYQSVWNVGGGLNIYDVDKRVWGSTTSQGKDLRDVTYANFFPSSFGVNFPIGENSTAEQYEHIEATAVGYGATYFLRINQNDVEKCPQKYAIFKVIRTWERARRADAFPTHIKRLLQDASLSWRLEEGADGNSWTLYQMEDGRKVRSYELHGKL
;
A
#
# COMPACT_ATOMS: atom_id res chain seq x y z
N MET A 1 55.12 55.73 2.90
CA MET A 1 53.93 55.26 2.15
C MET A 1 53.99 53.79 1.82
N ARG A 2 54.36 52.94 2.80
CA ARG A 2 54.45 51.47 2.66
C ARG A 2 53.89 50.65 3.87
N VAL A 3 53.23 51.33 4.81
CA VAL A 3 52.65 50.67 6.02
C VAL A 3 51.11 50.59 5.98
N PHE A 4 50.43 51.25 5.03
CA PHE A 4 48.96 51.31 4.98
C PHE A 4 48.31 50.22 4.08
N VAL A 5 49.08 49.47 3.30
CA VAL A 5 48.55 48.45 2.36
C VAL A 5 48.48 47.04 3.00
N VAL A 6 49.25 46.78 4.05
CA VAL A 6 49.28 45.45 4.67
C VAL A 6 48.09 45.21 5.65
N THR A 7 47.53 46.29 6.20
CA THR A 7 46.45 46.16 7.20
C THR A 7 45.07 45.97 6.56
N CYS A 8 44.86 46.36 5.27
CA CYS A 8 43.60 46.10 4.58
C CYS A 8 43.50 44.70 3.94
N VAL A 9 44.62 44.02 3.69
CA VAL A 9 44.62 42.67 3.14
C VAL A 9 44.44 41.60 4.26
N LEU A 10 44.83 41.90 5.49
CA LEU A 10 44.59 41.02 6.62
C LEU A 10 43.17 41.11 7.19
N ALA A 11 42.46 42.22 6.94
CA ALA A 11 41.05 42.38 7.34
C ALA A 11 40.04 41.66 6.38
N MET A 12 40.44 41.37 5.14
CA MET A 12 39.63 40.62 4.18
C MET A 12 39.82 39.09 4.27
N LEU A 13 40.79 38.60 5.03
CA LEU A 13 41.03 37.20 5.25
C LEU A 13 40.44 36.65 6.58
N LEU A 14 39.76 37.52 7.34
CA LEU A 14 39.08 37.16 8.59
C LEU A 14 37.55 37.27 8.52
N CYS A 15 36.97 37.51 7.35
CA CYS A 15 35.58 37.19 7.07
C CYS A 15 35.49 35.71 6.70
N GLY A 16 35.97 34.82 7.55
CA GLY A 16 35.51 33.49 7.63
C GLY A 16 33.98 33.54 7.88
N SER A 17 33.22 33.07 6.95
CA SER A 17 31.77 32.86 7.10
C SER A 17 31.55 32.24 8.48
N ALA A 18 31.03 33.00 9.44
CA ALA A 18 30.52 32.42 10.67
C ALA A 18 29.44 31.45 10.24
N GLU A 19 29.76 30.14 10.23
CA GLU A 19 28.76 29.10 10.04
C GLU A 19 27.61 29.44 10.97
N ALA A 20 26.42 29.63 10.42
CA ALA A 20 25.26 29.91 11.23
C ALA A 20 25.10 28.78 12.23
N ARG A 21 24.98 29.12 13.51
CA ARG A 21 24.86 28.10 14.57
C ARG A 21 23.68 27.20 14.28
N PRO A 22 23.84 25.87 14.41
CA PRO A 22 22.75 24.94 14.21
C PRO A 22 21.53 25.29 15.06
N ARG A 23 20.34 25.09 14.49
CA ARG A 23 19.06 25.33 15.16
C ARG A 23 18.43 24.04 15.63
N THR A 24 17.89 24.13 16.84
CA THR A 24 17.23 22.99 17.49
C THR A 24 15.72 23.17 17.44
N PHE A 25 15.01 22.08 17.13
CA PHE A 25 13.54 21.96 17.19
C PHE A 25 13.18 20.73 18.02
N SER A 26 12.09 20.81 18.80
CA SER A 26 11.76 19.79 19.78
C SER A 26 10.28 19.49 19.84
N THR A 27 9.96 18.23 20.15
CA THR A 27 8.64 17.76 20.56
C THR A 27 8.73 17.22 22.00
N ASP A 28 7.70 16.59 22.52
CA ASP A 28 7.75 15.97 23.83
C ASP A 28 8.77 14.81 23.92
N TYR A 29 8.97 14.09 22.81
CA TYR A 29 9.82 12.90 22.77
C TYR A 29 11.06 13.02 21.89
N PHE A 30 11.08 14.01 20.99
CA PHE A 30 12.03 14.07 19.90
C PHE A 30 12.68 15.44 19.78
N ARG A 31 13.95 15.49 19.41
CA ARG A 31 14.69 16.70 19.12
C ARG A 31 15.49 16.53 17.85
N ILE A 32 15.48 17.54 16.99
CA ILE A 32 16.36 17.63 15.82
C ILE A 32 17.24 18.87 15.89
N GLU A 33 18.34 18.82 15.15
CA GLU A 33 19.22 19.95 14.94
C GLU A 33 19.49 20.12 13.44
N VAL A 34 19.32 21.36 12.94
CA VAL A 34 19.50 21.70 11.53
C VAL A 34 20.68 22.69 11.42
N ASP A 35 21.65 22.37 10.57
CA ASP A 35 22.83 23.20 10.34
C ASP A 35 22.57 24.41 9.41
N GLY A 36 23.58 25.27 9.26
CA GLY A 36 23.52 26.47 8.40
C GLY A 36 23.45 26.18 6.91
N ARG A 37 23.50 24.91 6.50
CA ARG A 37 23.29 24.48 5.11
C ARG A 37 21.89 23.96 4.89
N GLY A 38 21.11 23.71 5.93
CA GLY A 38 19.77 23.14 5.86
C GLY A 38 19.75 21.61 5.93
N TYR A 39 20.71 21.01 6.65
CA TYR A 39 20.77 19.59 6.90
C TYR A 39 20.42 19.27 8.35
N VAL A 40 19.66 18.21 8.56
CA VAL A 40 19.47 17.59 9.86
C VAL A 40 20.76 16.87 10.22
N VAL A 41 21.48 17.38 11.21
CA VAL A 41 22.77 16.88 11.70
C VAL A 41 22.64 16.15 13.02
N GLY A 42 21.47 16.18 13.64
CA GLY A 42 21.19 15.50 14.88
C GLY A 42 19.73 15.14 15.06
N MET A 43 19.47 13.96 15.60
CA MET A 43 18.18 13.43 16.01
C MET A 43 18.31 12.72 17.34
N TRP A 44 17.57 13.14 18.37
CA TRP A 44 17.71 12.59 19.72
C TRP A 44 16.37 12.20 20.32
N ASN A 45 16.41 11.12 21.11
CA ASN A 45 15.38 10.88 22.11
C ASN A 45 15.52 11.91 23.25
N ARG A 46 14.47 12.64 23.55
CA ARG A 46 14.51 13.63 24.66
C ARG A 46 14.55 13.02 26.05
N ALA A 47 14.11 11.77 26.20
CA ALA A 47 14.01 11.13 27.50
C ALA A 47 15.39 10.67 28.03
N ASP A 48 16.25 10.17 27.16
CA ASP A 48 17.58 9.68 27.54
C ASP A 48 18.73 10.68 27.29
N GLY A 49 18.43 11.79 26.57
CA GLY A 49 19.28 12.97 26.46
C GLY A 49 20.64 12.80 25.75
N GLY A 50 21.04 11.59 25.39
CA GLY A 50 22.42 11.31 25.01
C GLY A 50 22.63 10.71 23.63
N ARG A 51 21.73 9.83 23.15
CA ARG A 51 21.95 9.11 21.91
C ARG A 51 21.51 9.93 20.71
N ASN A 52 22.48 10.27 19.83
CA ASN A 52 22.20 10.85 18.52
C ASN A 52 21.94 9.72 17.52
N PHE A 53 20.77 9.72 16.91
CA PHE A 53 20.37 8.77 15.87
C PHE A 53 20.77 9.22 14.46
N SER A 54 21.20 10.48 14.29
CA SER A 54 21.68 10.97 12.98
C SER A 54 23.13 10.53 12.79
N PRO A 55 23.49 9.88 11.66
CA PRO A 55 24.88 9.54 11.36
C PRO A 55 25.71 10.80 11.10
N ALA A 56 26.85 10.94 11.77
CA ALA A 56 27.70 12.13 11.65
C ALA A 56 28.34 12.27 10.27
N ASP A 57 28.59 11.16 9.59
CA ASP A 57 29.20 11.08 8.25
C ASP A 57 28.16 11.27 7.11
N ARG A 58 26.87 11.29 7.41
CA ARG A 58 25.80 11.38 6.40
C ARG A 58 24.61 12.21 6.90
N PRO A 59 24.76 13.54 6.96
CA PRO A 59 23.66 14.42 7.35
C PRO A 59 22.54 14.41 6.32
N SER A 60 21.31 14.60 6.77
CA SER A 60 20.09 14.50 5.97
C SER A 60 19.64 15.87 5.47
N PRO A 61 19.53 16.14 4.16
CA PRO A 61 18.98 17.40 3.68
C PRO A 61 17.52 17.55 4.12
N LEU A 62 17.10 18.76 4.51
CA LEU A 62 15.69 19.03 4.79
C LEU A 62 14.85 18.81 3.53
N LEU A 63 15.30 19.36 2.42
CA LEU A 63 14.61 19.29 1.12
C LEU A 63 15.67 19.22 0.01
N ALA A 64 15.57 18.25 -0.87
CA ALA A 64 16.32 18.19 -2.12
C ALA A 64 15.40 18.51 -3.31
N LEU A 65 15.96 19.12 -4.35
CA LEU A 65 15.28 19.41 -5.61
C LEU A 65 15.76 18.44 -6.68
N TYR A 66 14.86 17.97 -7.52
CA TYR A 66 15.23 17.08 -8.62
C TYR A 66 14.89 17.67 -9.97
N ASP A 67 15.91 17.81 -10.80
CA ASP A 67 15.80 18.23 -12.18
C ASP A 67 15.57 17.02 -13.06
N GLU A 68 14.37 16.89 -13.61
CA GLU A 68 13.98 15.77 -14.46
C GLU A 68 14.68 15.76 -15.83
N THR A 69 15.11 16.94 -16.32
CA THR A 69 15.80 17.08 -17.59
C THR A 69 17.26 16.63 -17.48
N LEU A 70 17.93 17.10 -16.44
CA LEU A 70 19.34 16.78 -16.19
C LEU A 70 19.51 15.50 -15.35
N LYS A 71 18.41 14.90 -14.88
CA LYS A 71 18.38 13.68 -14.05
C LYS A 71 19.31 13.77 -12.84
N ARG A 72 19.26 14.90 -12.14
CA ARG A 72 20.13 15.12 -10.99
C ARG A 72 19.45 15.83 -9.84
N TYR A 73 19.97 15.60 -8.64
CA TYR A 73 19.57 16.30 -7.43
C TYR A 73 20.36 17.58 -7.23
N TYR A 74 19.68 18.60 -6.69
CA TYR A 74 20.30 19.76 -6.05
C TYR A 74 19.99 19.70 -4.57
N TYR A 75 21.04 19.82 -3.77
CA TYR A 75 20.96 19.87 -2.32
C TYR A 75 21.17 21.29 -1.81
N PRO A 76 20.59 21.67 -0.67
CA PRO A 76 20.77 23.01 -0.13
C PRO A 76 22.24 23.26 0.22
N GLN A 77 22.72 24.47 -0.06
CA GLN A 77 24.10 24.91 0.21
C GLN A 77 24.16 25.94 1.33
N HIS A 78 23.11 26.73 1.46
CA HIS A 78 22.97 27.75 2.50
C HIS A 78 21.52 27.78 3.00
N ALA A 79 21.34 28.01 4.30
CA ALA A 79 20.05 28.05 4.95
C ALA A 79 19.99 29.23 5.95
N GLU A 80 19.04 30.10 5.77
CA GLU A 80 18.71 31.16 6.71
C GLU A 80 17.38 30.87 7.40
N TYR A 81 17.34 31.01 8.72
CA TYR A 81 16.11 30.80 9.49
C TYR A 81 15.59 32.09 10.06
N GLU A 82 14.38 32.46 9.68
CA GLU A 82 13.69 33.63 10.22
C GLU A 82 12.19 33.32 10.42
N ARG A 83 11.66 33.65 11.59
CA ARG A 83 10.20 33.60 11.92
C ARG A 83 9.50 32.34 11.54
N GLY A 84 10.10 31.17 11.85
CA GLY A 84 9.50 29.87 11.58
C GLY A 84 9.71 29.33 10.17
N ARG A 85 10.56 29.98 9.38
CA ARG A 85 10.86 29.62 7.99
C ARG A 85 12.34 29.47 7.76
N TYR A 86 12.70 28.43 7.00
CA TYR A 86 14.00 28.32 6.36
C TYR A 86 13.91 28.84 4.93
N ARG A 87 14.86 29.68 4.55
CA ARG A 87 15.18 30.02 3.18
C ARG A 87 16.38 29.16 2.77
N LEU A 88 16.16 28.20 1.88
CA LEU A 88 17.18 27.26 1.41
C LEU A 88 17.65 27.66 0.01
N GLU A 89 18.95 27.84 -0.16
CA GLU A 89 19.57 28.22 -1.44
C GLU A 89 20.30 27.03 -2.07
N TYR A 90 20.14 26.88 -3.39
CA TYR A 90 20.67 25.75 -4.16
C TYR A 90 21.63 26.23 -5.25
N SER A 91 22.57 25.35 -5.67
CA SER A 91 23.61 25.67 -6.67
C SER A 91 23.05 26.04 -8.06
N ASN A 92 21.82 25.67 -8.39
CA ASN A 92 21.15 26.04 -9.64
C ASN A 92 20.44 27.40 -9.57
N GLY A 93 20.60 28.14 -8.48
CA GLY A 93 19.94 29.43 -8.24
C GLY A 93 18.49 29.34 -7.76
N SER A 94 17.97 28.12 -7.52
CA SER A 94 16.67 27.95 -6.88
C SER A 94 16.73 28.36 -5.42
N VAL A 95 15.59 28.87 -4.91
CA VAL A 95 15.43 29.24 -3.50
C VAL A 95 14.11 28.65 -3.00
N ALA A 96 14.18 27.78 -2.00
CA ALA A 96 12.98 27.21 -1.37
C ALA A 96 12.69 27.89 -0.04
N THR A 97 11.42 28.16 0.23
CA THR A 97 10.92 28.60 1.55
C THR A 97 10.22 27.43 2.22
N VAL A 98 10.80 26.94 3.29
CA VAL A 98 10.26 25.83 4.07
C VAL A 98 9.84 26.33 5.45
N ARG A 99 8.54 26.23 5.74
CA ARG A 99 8.03 26.47 7.09
C ARG A 99 8.35 25.28 7.97
N ILE A 100 8.80 25.54 9.21
CA ILE A 100 8.98 24.56 10.24
C ILE A 100 8.16 24.93 11.48
N GLU A 101 7.38 23.98 11.98
CA GLU A 101 6.48 24.16 13.11
C GLU A 101 6.70 23.04 14.15
N GLU A 102 7.00 23.44 15.36
CA GLU A 102 7.04 22.52 16.50
C GLU A 102 5.62 22.24 16.99
N LYS A 103 5.20 20.99 16.87
CA LYS A 103 3.96 20.48 17.47
C LYS A 103 4.30 19.63 18.70
N PRO A 104 3.38 19.36 19.61
CA PRO A 104 3.71 18.60 20.82
C PRO A 104 4.33 17.24 20.55
N ARG A 105 3.95 16.56 19.45
CA ARG A 105 4.37 15.19 19.14
C ARG A 105 5.20 15.04 17.87
N TYR A 106 5.24 16.01 17.00
CA TYR A 106 5.94 15.96 15.72
C TYR A 106 6.41 17.34 15.29
N ILE A 107 7.34 17.37 14.36
CA ILE A 107 7.81 18.59 13.71
C ILE A 107 7.21 18.60 12.30
N LYS A 108 6.39 19.62 12.00
CA LYS A 108 5.80 19.79 10.67
C LYS A 108 6.72 20.60 9.79
N LEU A 109 6.99 20.11 8.59
CA LEU A 109 7.70 20.80 7.52
C LEU A 109 6.75 21.02 6.35
N THR A 110 6.73 22.22 5.78
CA THR A 110 5.87 22.58 4.62
C THR A 110 6.66 23.40 3.62
N LEU A 111 6.67 23.02 2.37
CA LEU A 111 7.20 23.81 1.26
C LEU A 111 6.21 24.90 0.89
N GLU A 112 6.49 26.15 1.24
CA GLU A 112 5.59 27.28 0.95
C GLU A 112 5.86 27.93 -0.41
N ALA A 113 7.12 27.97 -0.85
CA ALA A 113 7.50 28.56 -2.13
C ALA A 113 8.78 27.93 -2.67
N LEU A 114 8.94 27.96 -3.98
CA LEU A 114 10.16 27.62 -4.69
C LEU A 114 10.31 28.57 -5.89
N ASP A 115 11.37 29.37 -5.90
CA ASP A 115 11.74 30.20 -7.02
C ASP A 115 12.61 29.41 -8.02
N ASN A 116 12.67 29.84 -9.29
CA ASN A 116 13.43 29.17 -10.35
C ASN A 116 13.07 27.71 -10.53
N ARG A 117 11.80 27.39 -10.55
CA ARG A 117 11.30 26.02 -10.47
C ARG A 117 11.04 25.32 -11.81
N ASP A 118 11.25 25.99 -12.95
CA ASP A 118 10.82 25.48 -14.28
C ASP A 118 11.46 24.14 -14.66
N ALA A 119 12.71 23.92 -14.26
CA ALA A 119 13.42 22.66 -14.47
C ALA A 119 13.16 21.61 -13.36
N ILE A 120 12.57 22.03 -12.23
CA ILE A 120 12.35 21.15 -11.07
C ILE A 120 11.04 20.40 -11.25
N GLY A 121 11.13 19.10 -11.51
CA GLY A 121 9.97 18.24 -11.65
C GLY A 121 9.49 17.62 -10.34
N SER A 122 10.36 17.53 -9.34
CA SER A 122 10.04 16.92 -8.05
C SER A 122 10.85 17.53 -6.91
N VAL A 123 10.30 17.49 -5.71
CA VAL A 123 11.02 17.79 -4.47
C VAL A 123 11.02 16.57 -3.56
N GLN A 124 12.09 16.38 -2.80
CA GLN A 124 12.26 15.24 -1.91
C GLN A 124 12.59 15.69 -0.49
N TRP A 125 11.78 15.26 0.46
CA TRP A 125 12.00 15.37 1.89
C TRP A 125 12.94 14.25 2.36
N GLY A 126 14.05 14.61 2.96
CA GLY A 126 15.09 13.65 3.34
C GLY A 126 16.03 13.37 2.14
N ASN A 127 16.75 12.27 2.12
CA ASN A 127 16.70 11.05 2.97
C ASN A 127 17.07 11.35 4.45
N PHE A 128 16.16 11.05 5.38
CA PHE A 128 16.47 11.15 6.80
C PHE A 128 17.19 9.87 7.23
N TYR A 129 18.53 9.91 7.27
CA TYR A 129 19.38 8.78 7.66
C TYR A 129 19.39 8.60 9.17
N THR A 130 19.29 7.34 9.59
CA THR A 130 19.33 7.00 11.03
C THR A 130 20.39 5.96 11.34
N ASN A 131 20.82 5.91 12.61
CA ASN A 131 21.65 4.83 13.18
C ASN A 131 20.78 3.70 13.78
N ILE A 132 19.50 3.66 13.44
CA ILE A 132 18.60 2.55 13.76
C ILE A 132 18.68 1.57 12.59
N ASP A 133 18.89 0.30 12.89
CA ASP A 133 19.13 -0.78 11.92
C ASP A 133 18.30 -2.05 12.20
N ASN A 134 17.39 -2.01 13.17
CA ASN A 134 16.66 -3.20 13.62
C ASN A 134 15.45 -3.52 12.72
N LEU A 135 14.51 -2.59 12.57
CA LEU A 135 13.29 -2.79 11.78
C LEU A 135 13.03 -1.62 10.84
N VAL A 136 12.66 -1.94 9.62
CA VAL A 136 12.31 -0.96 8.56
C VAL A 136 10.82 -1.01 8.26
N GLY A 137 10.14 0.12 8.44
CA GLY A 137 8.76 0.32 7.99
C GLY A 137 8.74 1.03 6.65
N GLU A 138 8.92 0.29 5.56
CA GLU A 138 9.04 0.85 4.21
C GLU A 138 7.72 1.41 3.66
N ILE A 139 6.58 1.01 4.22
CA ILE A 139 5.26 1.52 3.80
C ILE A 139 5.02 2.93 4.33
N ILE A 140 5.20 3.14 5.64
CA ILE A 140 4.88 4.41 6.30
C ILE A 140 6.12 5.23 6.67
N GLY A 141 7.31 4.81 6.26
CA GLY A 141 8.55 5.54 6.52
C GLY A 141 8.95 5.56 8.00
N VAL A 142 9.42 4.43 8.53
CA VAL A 142 9.83 4.29 9.92
C VAL A 142 11.12 3.51 10.05
N ALA A 143 12.05 4.04 10.84
CA ALA A 143 13.17 3.30 11.42
C ALA A 143 12.82 2.97 12.87
N ARG A 144 12.79 1.70 13.23
CA ARG A 144 12.30 1.23 14.52
C ARG A 144 13.25 0.24 15.18
N ASP A 145 13.50 0.42 16.47
CA ASP A 145 14.27 -0.51 17.28
C ASP A 145 13.49 -0.87 18.56
N THR A 146 13.12 -2.13 18.65
CA THR A 146 12.32 -2.69 19.76
C THR A 146 13.19 -3.28 20.87
N SER A 147 14.52 -3.25 20.73
CA SER A 147 15.44 -3.76 21.73
C SER A 147 15.34 -2.97 23.05
N ALA A 148 15.57 -3.63 24.16
CA ALA A 148 15.59 -2.96 25.47
C ALA A 148 16.67 -1.88 25.59
N ALA A 149 17.70 -1.94 24.75
CA ALA A 149 18.81 -0.98 24.76
C ALA A 149 18.48 0.33 24.05
N VAL A 150 17.56 0.31 23.09
CA VAL A 150 17.19 1.48 22.25
C VAL A 150 15.73 1.86 22.49
N ASN A 151 14.80 0.95 22.23
CA ASN A 151 13.35 1.10 22.41
C ASN A 151 12.83 2.44 21.85
N TYR A 152 13.13 2.71 20.59
CA TYR A 152 12.81 3.99 19.96
C TYR A 152 12.50 3.84 18.47
N ALA A 153 11.67 4.72 17.96
CA ALA A 153 11.37 4.81 16.55
C ALA A 153 11.44 6.25 16.07
N ILE A 154 11.90 6.44 14.83
CA ILE A 154 11.86 7.69 14.09
C ILE A 154 11.10 7.46 12.82
N GLY A 155 10.19 8.36 12.48
CA GLY A 155 9.38 8.22 11.28
C GLY A 155 8.93 9.54 10.68
N VAL A 156 8.37 9.41 9.49
CA VAL A 156 7.80 10.52 8.73
C VAL A 156 6.42 10.11 8.23
N LEU A 157 5.46 11.02 8.30
CA LEU A 157 4.15 10.88 7.65
C LEU A 157 3.99 11.97 6.59
N ALA A 158 3.52 11.60 5.41
CA ALA A 158 3.03 12.55 4.42
C ALA A 158 1.73 13.18 4.90
N LEU A 159 1.56 14.50 4.73
CA LEU A 159 0.40 15.25 5.21
C LEU A 159 -0.53 15.70 4.08
N ASP A 160 -0.20 15.36 2.85
CA ASP A 160 -1.03 15.63 1.66
C ASP A 160 -0.97 14.45 0.68
N ASP A 161 -1.88 14.44 -0.31
CA ASP A 161 -1.98 13.31 -1.25
C ASP A 161 -0.85 13.29 -2.27
N ASN A 162 -0.29 14.44 -2.64
CA ASN A 162 0.79 14.52 -3.61
C ASN A 162 2.17 14.21 -3.03
N THR A 163 2.30 14.22 -1.71
CA THR A 163 3.50 13.78 -0.99
C THR A 163 3.39 12.29 -0.70
N ILE A 164 4.27 11.51 -1.29
CA ILE A 164 4.25 10.04 -1.28
C ILE A 164 5.63 9.48 -0.95
N GLY A 165 5.70 8.25 -0.44
CA GLY A 165 6.96 7.58 -0.19
C GLY A 165 7.73 7.31 -1.48
N GLY A 166 9.04 7.55 -1.46
CA GLY A 166 9.92 7.28 -2.59
C GLY A 166 10.99 8.32 -2.82
N GLU A 167 11.69 8.16 -3.92
CA GLU A 167 12.79 9.02 -4.35
C GLU A 167 12.44 9.75 -5.65
N ALA A 168 12.91 10.99 -5.78
CA ALA A 168 12.55 11.85 -6.90
C ALA A 168 13.07 11.36 -8.24
N HIS A 169 14.21 10.65 -8.26
CA HIS A 169 14.82 10.16 -9.51
C HIS A 169 14.06 8.99 -10.15
N TYR A 170 13.19 8.31 -9.42
CA TYR A 170 12.37 7.26 -10.02
C TYR A 170 11.31 7.85 -10.94
N THR A 171 11.11 7.21 -12.08
CA THR A 171 10.12 7.66 -13.05
C THR A 171 8.70 7.28 -12.66
N SER A 172 8.53 6.20 -11.92
CA SER A 172 7.26 5.71 -11.39
C SER A 172 7.02 6.18 -9.96
N ASP A 173 5.78 6.44 -9.61
CA ASP A 173 5.38 6.76 -8.23
C ASP A 173 5.35 5.51 -7.32
N THR A 174 5.48 4.32 -7.87
CA THR A 174 5.75 3.10 -7.11
C THR A 174 7.20 3.06 -6.63
N GLY A 175 8.05 3.96 -7.16
CA GLY A 175 9.48 4.04 -6.89
C GLY A 175 10.27 2.88 -7.45
N TRP A 176 9.64 1.75 -7.63
CA TRP A 176 10.29 0.53 -8.08
C TRP A 176 9.33 -0.38 -8.83
N GLY A 177 9.68 -0.67 -10.04
CA GLY A 177 9.01 -1.67 -10.80
C GLY A 177 9.72 -3.00 -10.71
N GLY A 178 9.87 -3.62 -9.57
CA GLY A 178 10.55 -4.90 -9.52
C GLY A 178 10.37 -5.64 -8.21
N TYR A 179 10.32 -6.94 -8.25
CA TYR A 179 10.56 -7.77 -7.09
C TYR A 179 12.02 -7.62 -6.68
N ILE A 180 12.26 -7.20 -5.47
CA ILE A 180 13.57 -7.32 -4.88
C ILE A 180 13.60 -8.65 -4.16
N VAL A 181 14.34 -9.59 -4.70
CA VAL A 181 14.54 -10.89 -4.09
C VAL A 181 15.79 -10.81 -3.22
N HIS A 182 15.60 -10.92 -1.92
CA HIS A 182 16.67 -10.76 -0.95
C HIS A 182 17.38 -12.05 -0.62
N THR A 183 16.64 -13.10 -0.46
CA THR A 183 17.16 -14.45 -0.30
C THR A 183 16.27 -15.35 -1.11
N PRO A 184 16.75 -15.85 -2.24
CA PRO A 184 16.00 -16.84 -2.96
C PRO A 184 15.82 -18.04 -2.04
N ASP A 185 14.70 -18.68 -2.18
CA ASP A 185 14.55 -20.04 -1.73
C ASP A 185 15.66 -20.87 -2.41
N ALA A 186 16.66 -21.21 -1.64
CA ALA A 186 17.86 -21.88 -2.16
C ALA A 186 17.56 -23.29 -2.73
N GLU A 187 16.38 -23.83 -2.41
CA GLU A 187 15.94 -25.14 -2.89
C GLU A 187 15.17 -25.03 -4.20
N SER A 188 14.29 -24.04 -4.35
CA SER A 188 13.45 -23.91 -5.55
C SER A 188 13.95 -22.87 -6.57
N HIS A 189 14.67 -21.85 -6.13
CA HIS A 189 15.14 -20.77 -6.99
C HIS A 189 16.61 -20.37 -6.65
N PRO A 190 17.60 -21.20 -6.91
CA PRO A 190 18.98 -20.90 -6.58
C PRO A 190 19.49 -19.71 -7.39
N LEU A 191 19.97 -18.66 -6.70
CA LEU A 191 20.64 -17.55 -7.36
C LEU A 191 22.00 -17.97 -7.94
N PRO A 192 22.39 -17.42 -9.08
CA PRO A 192 23.78 -17.51 -9.55
C PRO A 192 24.75 -16.96 -8.49
N LEU A 193 25.85 -17.66 -8.26
CA LEU A 193 26.87 -17.28 -7.26
C LEU A 193 27.58 -15.95 -7.58
N THR A 194 27.40 -15.41 -8.76
CA THR A 194 28.10 -14.22 -9.31
C THR A 194 27.20 -13.01 -9.51
N LEU A 195 26.08 -12.92 -8.80
CA LEU A 195 25.19 -11.76 -8.92
C LEU A 195 25.83 -10.49 -8.37
N HIS A 196 25.73 -9.41 -9.17
CA HIS A 196 26.12 -8.06 -8.80
C HIS A 196 24.86 -7.22 -8.50
N GLU A 197 25.04 -6.16 -7.76
CA GLU A 197 23.97 -5.22 -7.47
C GLU A 197 23.31 -4.70 -8.76
N GLY A 198 21.99 -4.86 -8.86
CA GLY A 198 21.22 -4.47 -10.03
C GLY A 198 21.15 -5.52 -11.15
N ASP A 199 21.86 -6.64 -11.03
CA ASP A 199 21.76 -7.74 -12.01
C ASP A 199 20.32 -8.26 -12.05
N GLN A 200 19.85 -8.53 -13.27
CA GLN A 200 18.55 -9.12 -13.51
C GLN A 200 18.65 -10.63 -13.64
N PHE A 201 17.63 -11.28 -13.17
CA PHE A 201 17.48 -12.72 -13.35
C PHE A 201 16.01 -13.11 -13.40
N THR A 202 15.73 -14.24 -14.01
CA THR A 202 14.37 -14.77 -14.14
C THR A 202 14.13 -15.77 -13.02
N LEU A 203 13.07 -15.51 -12.24
CA LEU A 203 12.53 -16.50 -11.32
C LEU A 203 11.62 -17.41 -12.15
N GLY A 204 12.03 -18.63 -12.40
CA GLY A 204 11.27 -19.57 -13.23
C GLY A 204 11.11 -20.92 -12.53
N GLY A 205 10.03 -21.62 -12.84
CA GLY A 205 9.83 -22.99 -12.37
C GLY A 205 8.41 -23.52 -12.54
N ASP A 206 7.42 -22.66 -12.44
CA ASP A 206 5.98 -23.02 -12.48
C ASP A 206 5.23 -22.41 -13.68
N GLY A 207 5.95 -21.94 -14.69
CA GLY A 207 5.38 -21.26 -15.87
C GLY A 207 5.30 -19.75 -15.74
N HIS A 208 5.72 -19.19 -14.62
CA HIS A 208 5.89 -17.75 -14.41
C HIS A 208 7.34 -17.37 -14.67
N ASN A 209 7.55 -16.42 -15.56
CA ASN A 209 8.88 -15.87 -15.87
C ASN A 209 9.01 -14.49 -15.22
N ASP A 210 9.00 -14.44 -13.92
CA ASP A 210 9.18 -13.20 -13.19
C ASP A 210 10.64 -12.73 -13.31
N VAL A 211 10.84 -11.48 -13.66
CA VAL A 211 12.15 -10.86 -13.65
C VAL A 211 12.38 -10.18 -12.32
N ALA A 212 13.48 -10.48 -11.71
CA ALA A 212 13.87 -9.88 -10.43
C ALA A 212 15.22 -9.18 -10.56
N PHE A 213 15.45 -8.21 -9.69
CA PHE A 213 16.70 -7.50 -9.56
C PHE A 213 17.40 -7.91 -8.28
N TYR A 214 18.68 -8.19 -8.36
CA TYR A 214 19.45 -8.47 -7.17
C TYR A 214 19.79 -7.19 -6.42
N ASN A 215 19.44 -7.15 -5.14
CA ASN A 215 19.87 -6.10 -4.21
C ASN A 215 20.49 -6.74 -2.97
N ARG A 216 21.82 -6.72 -2.88
CA ARG A 216 22.60 -7.31 -1.79
C ARG A 216 22.33 -6.68 -0.45
N ARG A 217 21.92 -5.42 -0.41
CA ARG A 217 21.85 -4.59 0.79
C ARG A 217 20.58 -4.79 1.57
N GLU A 218 19.52 -5.21 0.89
CA GLU A 218 18.23 -5.44 1.51
C GLU A 218 18.14 -6.90 1.97
N SER A 219 18.42 -7.13 3.23
CA SER A 219 18.40 -8.47 3.83
C SER A 219 17.04 -8.89 4.37
N TYR A 220 15.97 -8.20 4.00
CA TYR A 220 14.59 -8.46 4.37
C TYR A 220 13.67 -8.32 3.17
N PHE A 221 12.50 -8.90 3.27
CA PHE A 221 11.47 -8.77 2.24
C PHE A 221 11.01 -7.31 2.19
N ARG A 222 11.07 -6.70 1.00
CA ARG A 222 10.46 -5.40 0.78
C ARG A 222 9.04 -5.61 0.30
N MET A 223 8.08 -4.94 0.95
CA MET A 223 6.72 -4.88 0.46
C MET A 223 6.72 -4.25 -0.92
N MET A 224 5.96 -4.84 -1.83
CA MET A 224 5.96 -4.51 -3.26
C MET A 224 5.81 -3.03 -3.58
N TYR A 225 5.14 -2.28 -2.70
CA TYR A 225 4.84 -0.85 -2.88
C TYR A 225 5.34 0.02 -1.73
N GLY A 226 6.31 -0.45 -0.98
CA GLY A 226 6.91 0.24 0.15
C GLY A 226 8.16 1.01 -0.26
N ASN A 227 8.07 2.33 -0.34
CA ASN A 227 9.15 3.22 -0.78
C ASN A 227 9.53 4.27 0.24
N SER A 228 8.76 4.40 1.33
CA SER A 228 8.93 5.51 2.27
C SER A 228 10.17 5.37 3.14
N ALA A 229 10.68 4.15 3.31
CA ALA A 229 11.97 3.89 3.93
C ALA A 229 12.73 2.79 3.20
N GLY A 230 14.03 2.73 3.40
CA GLY A 230 14.90 1.71 2.85
C GLY A 230 16.22 1.67 3.61
N VAL A 231 17.11 0.78 3.19
CA VAL A 231 18.44 0.62 3.79
C VAL A 231 19.48 1.06 2.77
N ASP A 232 20.47 1.81 3.23
CA ASP A 232 21.59 2.25 2.37
C ASP A 232 22.71 1.19 2.35
N ASP A 233 23.78 1.50 1.61
CA ASP A 233 24.96 0.66 1.42
C ASP A 233 25.65 0.23 2.70
N ASN A 234 25.46 0.98 3.77
CA ASN A 234 26.05 0.75 5.07
C ASN A 234 25.08 0.08 6.06
N GLY A 235 23.94 -0.39 5.59
CA GLY A 235 22.91 -1.00 6.42
C GLY A 235 22.07 0.00 7.23
N ARG A 236 22.10 1.31 6.90
CA ARG A 236 21.41 2.35 7.65
C ARG A 236 20.02 2.57 7.06
N ILE A 237 19.04 2.64 7.94
CA ILE A 237 17.69 2.97 7.54
C ILE A 237 17.61 4.47 7.23
N ASN A 238 17.03 4.80 6.10
CA ASN A 238 16.69 6.17 5.70
C ASN A 238 15.22 6.28 5.32
N ILE A 239 14.65 7.44 5.58
CA ILE A 239 13.23 7.73 5.34
C ILE A 239 13.14 8.88 4.35
N ARG A 240 12.26 8.75 3.34
CA ARG A 240 12.18 9.69 2.24
C ARG A 240 10.76 9.79 1.69
N TYR A 241 10.41 11.01 1.32
CA TYR A 241 9.13 11.31 0.68
C TYR A 241 9.35 12.25 -0.51
N VAL A 242 8.59 12.08 -1.55
CA VAL A 242 8.66 12.87 -2.77
C VAL A 242 7.32 13.52 -3.07
N SER A 243 7.35 14.75 -3.57
CA SER A 243 6.20 15.42 -4.14
C SER A 243 6.54 15.92 -5.56
N ARG A 244 5.61 15.76 -6.50
CA ARG A 244 5.87 15.98 -7.92
C ARG A 244 5.04 17.12 -8.48
N ASP A 245 5.61 17.79 -9.48
CA ASP A 245 4.84 18.69 -10.34
C ASP A 245 4.01 17.84 -11.32
N ARG A 246 2.74 17.65 -11.03
CA ARG A 246 1.83 16.84 -11.84
C ARG A 246 1.10 17.64 -12.92
N ARG A 247 1.40 18.93 -13.05
CA ARG A 247 0.80 19.79 -14.10
C ARG A 247 1.33 19.45 -15.48
N LYS A 248 2.43 18.71 -15.55
CA LYS A 248 3.05 18.26 -16.82
C LYS A 248 2.92 16.75 -16.93
N GLY A 249 2.38 16.29 -18.04
CA GLY A 249 2.47 14.88 -18.41
C GLY A 249 3.93 14.46 -18.58
N ARG A 250 4.22 13.19 -18.37
CA ARG A 250 5.55 12.62 -18.60
C ARG A 250 5.48 11.17 -19.01
N MET A 251 6.51 10.74 -19.70
CA MET A 251 6.71 9.33 -19.98
C MET A 251 7.32 8.63 -18.75
N ILE A 252 6.72 7.52 -18.34
CA ILE A 252 7.27 6.61 -17.35
C ILE A 252 7.96 5.49 -18.12
N TYR A 253 9.21 5.25 -17.82
CA TYR A 253 9.98 4.18 -18.42
C TYR A 253 10.32 3.12 -17.40
N SER A 254 10.40 1.88 -17.86
CA SER A 254 11.20 0.90 -17.14
C SER A 254 12.68 1.31 -17.18
N PRO A 255 13.47 1.00 -16.13
CA PRO A 255 14.89 1.25 -16.17
C PRO A 255 15.52 0.56 -17.39
N GLU A 256 16.16 1.36 -18.25
CA GLU A 256 17.01 0.99 -19.40
C GLU A 256 16.70 -0.34 -20.09
N GLY A 257 15.56 -0.41 -20.78
CA GLY A 257 15.22 -1.58 -21.61
C GLY A 257 14.82 -2.82 -20.84
N THR A 258 14.74 -2.72 -19.54
CA THR A 258 14.24 -3.77 -18.69
C THR A 258 12.72 -3.64 -18.58
N PRO A 259 11.98 -4.70 -18.81
CA PRO A 259 10.57 -4.68 -18.48
C PRO A 259 10.38 -4.35 -17.00
N ILE A 260 9.55 -3.38 -16.68
CA ILE A 260 9.08 -3.24 -15.32
C ILE A 260 8.05 -4.33 -15.10
N PHE A 261 8.42 -5.29 -14.29
CA PHE A 261 7.53 -6.38 -13.93
C PHE A 261 7.10 -6.27 -12.50
N VAL A 262 6.34 -5.25 -12.22
CA VAL A 262 5.49 -5.31 -11.06
C VAL A 262 4.07 -5.29 -11.57
N ASN A 263 3.39 -6.39 -11.41
CA ASN A 263 1.96 -6.51 -11.63
C ASN A 263 1.49 -5.96 -12.98
N ASN A 264 2.16 -6.35 -14.06
CA ASN A 264 1.75 -6.02 -15.40
C ASN A 264 1.78 -4.53 -15.75
N GLU A 265 2.61 -3.73 -15.08
CA GLU A 265 2.84 -2.37 -15.55
C GLU A 265 3.41 -2.42 -16.98
N PRO A 266 2.90 -1.61 -17.89
CA PRO A 266 3.43 -1.55 -19.24
C PRO A 266 4.85 -0.99 -19.22
N ASN A 267 5.68 -1.46 -20.15
CA ASN A 267 7.08 -1.01 -20.29
C ASN A 267 7.20 0.50 -20.49
N HIS A 268 6.19 1.11 -21.08
CA HIS A 268 6.11 2.55 -21.31
C HIS A 268 4.70 3.04 -21.05
N LEU A 269 4.58 4.08 -20.26
CA LEU A 269 3.31 4.67 -19.93
C LEU A 269 3.38 6.20 -20.00
N GLN A 270 2.56 6.79 -20.88
CA GLN A 270 2.37 8.24 -20.90
C GLN A 270 1.44 8.65 -19.77
N ARG A 271 2.00 9.19 -18.72
CA ARG A 271 1.20 9.77 -17.64
C ARG A 271 0.62 11.10 -18.08
N GLN A 272 -0.68 11.26 -17.89
CA GLN A 272 -1.39 12.51 -18.17
C GLN A 272 -1.00 13.57 -17.14
N ASP A 273 -1.21 14.84 -17.51
CA ASP A 273 -1.12 15.95 -16.57
C ASP A 273 -2.33 15.99 -15.61
N VAL A 274 -2.09 16.55 -14.44
CA VAL A 274 -3.14 16.81 -13.44
C VAL A 274 -3.13 18.31 -13.15
N PRO A 275 -4.03 19.08 -13.78
CA PRO A 275 -4.07 20.52 -13.63
C PRO A 275 -4.17 20.96 -12.17
N GLY A 276 -3.39 21.96 -11.79
CA GLY A 276 -3.42 22.55 -10.45
C GLY A 276 -2.70 21.74 -9.36
N VAL A 277 -2.11 20.58 -9.66
CA VAL A 277 -1.38 19.76 -8.69
C VAL A 277 0.12 19.90 -8.90
N ASP A 278 0.81 20.52 -7.95
CA ASP A 278 2.27 20.58 -7.91
C ASP A 278 2.79 20.33 -6.47
N TYR A 279 4.09 20.48 -6.27
CA TYR A 279 4.74 20.23 -4.99
C TYR A 279 4.67 21.42 -4.01
N ILE A 280 4.13 22.58 -4.39
CA ILE A 280 3.94 23.69 -3.45
C ILE A 280 2.82 23.35 -2.49
N GLY A 281 3.08 23.48 -1.20
CA GLY A 281 2.20 23.00 -0.13
C GLY A 281 2.52 21.58 0.34
N SER A 282 3.43 20.87 -0.35
CA SER A 282 3.93 19.56 0.12
C SER A 282 4.36 19.64 1.57
N SER A 283 3.91 18.71 2.38
CA SER A 283 4.19 18.74 3.81
C SER A 283 4.35 17.36 4.42
N ILE A 284 5.20 17.31 5.46
CA ILE A 284 5.47 16.10 6.22
C ILE A 284 5.45 16.38 7.73
N ALA A 285 5.16 15.33 8.50
CA ALA A 285 5.37 15.26 9.93
C ALA A 285 6.56 14.37 10.24
N LEU A 286 7.66 14.95 10.72
CA LEU A 286 8.83 14.22 11.22
C LEU A 286 8.66 14.02 12.73
N TRP A 287 8.76 12.78 13.21
CA TRP A 287 8.52 12.43 14.59
C TRP A 287 9.49 11.39 15.12
N GLY A 288 9.63 11.31 16.44
CA GLY A 288 10.30 10.26 17.15
C GLY A 288 9.60 9.96 18.47
N ALA A 289 9.57 8.70 18.88
CA ALA A 289 8.92 8.27 20.11
C ALA A 289 9.51 6.96 20.63
N PRO A 290 9.45 6.70 21.96
CA PRO A 290 9.69 5.37 22.49
C PRO A 290 8.81 4.32 21.82
N ASP A 291 9.38 3.15 21.54
CA ASP A 291 8.70 2.05 20.83
C ASP A 291 7.78 1.26 21.78
N ASP A 292 6.72 1.89 22.18
CA ASP A 292 5.67 1.34 23.04
C ASP A 292 4.32 1.99 22.71
N LYS A 293 3.46 2.16 23.71
CA LYS A 293 2.18 2.88 23.54
C LYS A 293 2.33 4.32 23.04
N ALA A 294 3.46 4.98 23.34
CA ALA A 294 3.70 6.36 22.94
C ALA A 294 3.77 6.50 21.42
N LEU A 295 4.34 5.53 20.73
CA LEU A 295 4.52 5.55 19.30
C LEU A 295 3.21 5.64 18.53
N MET A 296 2.26 4.73 18.77
CA MET A 296 0.95 4.78 18.11
C MET A 296 0.14 6.02 18.51
N HIS A 297 0.35 6.53 19.72
CA HIS A 297 -0.26 7.77 20.16
C HIS A 297 0.28 8.99 19.38
N VAL A 298 1.59 9.05 19.14
CA VAL A 298 2.22 10.10 18.31
C VAL A 298 1.67 10.09 16.89
N ILE A 299 1.62 8.92 16.25
CA ILE A 299 1.08 8.76 14.89
C ILE A 299 -0.39 9.19 14.85
N ARG A 300 -1.20 8.74 15.80
CA ARG A 300 -2.61 9.08 15.91
C ARG A 300 -2.83 10.59 16.04
N GLU A 301 -2.06 11.26 16.90
CA GLU A 301 -2.18 12.70 17.10
C GLU A 301 -1.81 13.47 15.84
N ALA A 302 -0.76 13.07 15.12
CA ALA A 302 -0.42 13.69 13.83
C ALA A 302 -1.55 13.51 12.80
N VAL A 303 -2.09 12.29 12.69
CA VAL A 303 -3.23 12.00 11.79
C VAL A 303 -4.43 12.89 12.10
N LEU A 304 -4.80 13.03 13.37
CA LEU A 304 -5.97 13.83 13.78
C LEU A 304 -5.73 15.33 13.63
N ALA A 305 -4.56 15.81 14.05
CA ALA A 305 -4.24 17.24 14.04
C ALA A 305 -4.12 17.80 12.62
N GLU A 306 -3.66 16.98 11.68
CA GLU A 306 -3.48 17.37 10.27
C GLU A 306 -4.69 17.01 9.39
N GLY A 307 -5.75 16.45 9.98
CA GLY A 307 -6.97 16.09 9.24
C GLY A 307 -6.79 14.97 8.22
N LEU A 308 -5.81 14.09 8.45
CA LEU A 308 -5.60 12.92 7.60
C LEU A 308 -6.75 11.92 7.76
N PRO A 309 -6.97 11.02 6.80
CA PRO A 309 -8.03 10.02 6.88
C PRO A 309 -7.96 9.21 8.17
N TYR A 310 -9.08 9.17 8.88
CA TYR A 310 -9.21 8.50 10.18
C TYR A 310 -10.46 7.60 10.18
N PRO A 311 -10.45 6.50 9.41
CA PRO A 311 -11.56 5.55 9.43
C PRO A 311 -11.62 4.82 10.77
N THR A 312 -12.85 4.41 11.14
CA THR A 312 -13.11 3.74 12.41
C THR A 312 -13.77 2.38 12.19
N VAL A 313 -13.61 1.51 13.17
CA VAL A 313 -14.35 0.25 13.33
C VAL A 313 -15.03 0.31 14.68
N ARG A 314 -16.34 0.32 14.69
CA ARG A 314 -17.14 0.48 15.94
C ARG A 314 -16.68 1.70 16.76
N GLY A 315 -16.42 2.81 16.08
CA GLY A 315 -15.99 4.07 16.67
C GLY A 315 -14.51 4.12 17.12
N ARG A 316 -13.75 3.05 16.96
CA ARG A 316 -12.31 3.00 17.27
C ARG A 316 -11.49 3.14 15.99
N TRP A 317 -10.34 3.80 16.07
CA TRP A 317 -9.43 3.93 14.93
C TRP A 317 -9.06 2.57 14.34
N VAL A 318 -9.02 2.45 13.01
CA VAL A 318 -8.70 1.18 12.32
C VAL A 318 -7.30 0.64 12.66
N LYS A 319 -6.39 1.46 13.18
CA LYS A 319 -5.07 1.04 13.66
C LYS A 319 -5.01 0.69 15.14
N ASP A 320 -6.11 0.84 15.87
CA ASP A 320 -6.18 0.44 17.27
C ASP A 320 -6.25 -1.10 17.35
N PRO A 321 -5.31 -1.76 18.03
CA PRO A 321 -5.32 -3.22 18.14
C PRO A 321 -6.59 -3.82 18.74
N THR A 322 -7.35 -3.03 19.51
CA THR A 322 -8.64 -3.46 20.08
C THR A 322 -9.80 -3.39 19.09
N SER A 323 -9.59 -2.83 17.90
CA SER A 323 -10.59 -2.79 16.83
C SER A 323 -10.57 -4.02 15.93
N PHE A 324 -9.51 -4.83 16.00
CA PHE A 324 -9.31 -6.00 15.14
C PHE A 324 -10.04 -7.21 15.70
N GLU A 325 -10.50 -8.05 14.80
CA GLU A 325 -11.06 -9.37 15.06
C GLU A 325 -10.97 -10.22 13.79
N PRO A 326 -11.01 -11.55 13.92
CA PRO A 326 -11.12 -12.42 12.75
C PRO A 326 -12.40 -12.15 11.97
N ASP A 327 -12.31 -12.20 10.64
CA ASP A 327 -13.47 -12.13 9.76
C ASP A 327 -13.86 -13.53 9.28
N VAL A 328 -15.16 -13.78 9.18
CA VAL A 328 -15.71 -15.04 8.67
C VAL A 328 -15.84 -14.97 7.16
N TRP A 329 -15.07 -15.79 6.45
CA TRP A 329 -15.17 -15.95 5.00
C TRP A 329 -16.03 -17.16 4.67
N VAL A 330 -17.19 -16.92 4.05
CA VAL A 330 -18.17 -17.95 3.77
C VAL A 330 -17.86 -18.64 2.45
N SER A 331 -17.50 -19.91 2.49
CA SER A 331 -17.34 -20.76 1.30
C SER A 331 -18.53 -21.69 1.03
N GLY A 332 -19.51 -21.72 1.93
CA GLY A 332 -20.76 -22.48 1.76
C GLY A 332 -21.59 -22.55 3.04
N GLY A 333 -22.89 -22.65 2.89
CA GLY A 333 -23.83 -22.81 4.01
C GLY A 333 -25.02 -21.84 3.97
N GLY A 334 -26.02 -22.10 4.82
CA GLY A 334 -27.18 -21.23 5.02
C GLY A 334 -26.85 -20.03 5.88
N TYR A 335 -27.52 -18.89 5.63
CA TYR A 335 -27.25 -17.64 6.35
C TYR A 335 -27.49 -17.78 7.87
N ASP A 336 -28.52 -18.52 8.31
CA ASP A 336 -28.83 -18.73 9.74
C ASP A 336 -27.69 -19.46 10.46
N SER A 337 -27.12 -20.50 9.84
CA SER A 337 -25.99 -21.23 10.39
C SER A 337 -24.74 -20.35 10.48
N ILE A 338 -24.43 -19.62 9.42
CA ILE A 338 -23.26 -18.71 9.37
C ILE A 338 -23.41 -17.60 10.43
N ALA A 339 -24.57 -16.97 10.51
CA ALA A 339 -24.86 -15.96 11.53
C ALA A 339 -24.76 -16.53 12.95
N SER A 340 -25.28 -17.75 13.15
CA SER A 340 -25.19 -18.43 14.43
C SER A 340 -23.75 -18.76 14.84
N TYR A 341 -22.92 -19.27 13.92
CA TYR A 341 -21.51 -19.55 14.20
C TYR A 341 -20.75 -18.26 14.52
N THR A 342 -20.91 -17.23 13.70
CA THR A 342 -20.27 -15.92 13.88
C THR A 342 -20.61 -15.32 15.25
N ARG A 343 -21.90 -15.35 15.62
CA ARG A 343 -22.36 -14.88 16.93
C ARG A 343 -21.80 -15.72 18.09
N GLN A 344 -21.74 -17.05 17.95
CA GLN A 344 -21.19 -17.92 19.00
C GLN A 344 -19.68 -17.69 19.20
N MET A 345 -18.97 -17.34 18.15
CA MET A 345 -17.56 -16.90 18.23
C MET A 345 -17.41 -15.45 18.76
N GLY A 346 -18.49 -14.72 18.88
CA GLY A 346 -18.46 -13.30 19.30
C GLY A 346 -17.84 -12.37 18.27
N LEU A 347 -17.91 -12.75 16.99
CA LEU A 347 -17.39 -11.99 15.84
C LEU A 347 -18.50 -11.17 15.19
N HIS A 348 -18.11 -10.13 14.40
CA HIS A 348 -19.06 -9.16 13.86
C HIS A 348 -18.89 -8.96 12.34
N GLY A 349 -18.00 -9.67 11.68
CA GLY A 349 -17.74 -9.55 10.26
C GLY A 349 -17.96 -10.85 9.49
N VAL A 350 -18.76 -10.80 8.42
CA VAL A 350 -18.96 -11.90 7.48
C VAL A 350 -18.69 -11.41 6.07
N HIS A 351 -17.70 -12.00 5.41
CA HIS A 351 -17.49 -11.84 3.98
C HIS A 351 -18.21 -12.92 3.20
N ALA A 352 -19.16 -12.53 2.38
CA ALA A 352 -19.68 -13.41 1.37
C ALA A 352 -18.62 -13.61 0.29
N TYR A 353 -17.90 -14.70 0.39
CA TYR A 353 -16.90 -15.09 -0.58
C TYR A 353 -17.59 -15.70 -1.79
N ASP A 354 -17.85 -14.85 -2.77
CA ASP A 354 -18.23 -15.27 -4.11
C ASP A 354 -17.05 -14.92 -5.01
N LEU A 355 -16.47 -15.92 -5.65
CA LEU A 355 -15.31 -15.80 -6.56
C LEU A 355 -15.56 -14.90 -7.79
N GLY A 356 -16.65 -14.13 -7.80
CA GLY A 356 -16.93 -13.17 -8.84
C GLY A 356 -16.09 -11.91 -8.69
N PHE A 357 -15.53 -11.42 -9.77
CA PHE A 357 -14.95 -10.08 -9.87
C PHE A 357 -16.08 -9.05 -9.81
N LEU A 358 -16.64 -8.84 -8.62
CA LEU A 358 -17.78 -7.98 -8.42
C LEU A 358 -17.37 -6.51 -8.45
N ARG A 359 -18.19 -5.68 -9.07
CA ARG A 359 -17.98 -4.25 -9.20
C ARG A 359 -19.26 -3.49 -8.90
N PRO A 360 -19.14 -2.22 -8.49
CA PRO A 360 -20.31 -1.36 -8.41
C PRO A 360 -21.03 -1.25 -9.75
N ASP A 361 -22.36 -1.40 -9.73
CA ASP A 361 -23.22 -1.14 -10.88
C ASP A 361 -23.60 0.35 -10.92
N ARG A 362 -22.94 1.12 -11.76
CA ARG A 362 -23.15 2.58 -11.88
C ARG A 362 -24.55 2.99 -12.28
N GLY A 363 -25.24 2.16 -13.05
CA GLY A 363 -26.57 2.52 -13.59
C GLY A 363 -27.71 2.27 -12.61
N ASN A 364 -27.67 1.16 -11.91
CA ASN A 364 -28.82 0.66 -11.17
C ASN A 364 -28.55 0.40 -9.69
N GLY A 365 -27.29 0.60 -9.26
CA GLY A 365 -26.82 0.25 -7.93
C GLY A 365 -26.65 -1.26 -7.74
N GLY A 366 -26.04 -1.63 -6.61
CA GLY A 366 -25.68 -3.01 -6.34
C GLY A 366 -24.35 -3.42 -6.95
N LEU A 367 -24.17 -4.71 -7.13
CA LEU A 367 -22.95 -5.31 -7.64
C LEU A 367 -23.22 -6.12 -8.91
N ILE A 368 -22.30 -6.04 -9.84
CA ILE A 368 -22.29 -6.81 -11.07
C ILE A 368 -21.05 -7.67 -11.18
N ASP A 369 -21.12 -8.74 -11.96
CA ASP A 369 -19.93 -9.47 -12.39
C ASP A 369 -19.17 -8.59 -13.39
N GLY A 370 -17.95 -8.20 -13.03
CA GLY A 370 -17.12 -7.36 -13.87
C GLY A 370 -16.66 -8.01 -15.18
N ARG A 371 -16.88 -9.32 -15.36
CA ARG A 371 -16.53 -10.05 -16.59
C ARG A 371 -17.59 -9.93 -17.66
N ASN A 372 -18.87 -9.90 -17.30
CA ASN A 372 -19.99 -9.96 -18.23
C ASN A 372 -21.11 -8.98 -17.93
N GLY A 373 -21.00 -8.15 -16.89
CA GLY A 373 -22.00 -7.17 -16.51
C GLY A 373 -23.29 -7.75 -15.90
N GLU A 374 -23.33 -9.06 -15.63
CA GLU A 374 -24.52 -9.66 -15.01
C GLU A 374 -24.65 -9.28 -13.54
N ARG A 375 -25.86 -8.97 -13.11
CA ARG A 375 -26.16 -8.78 -11.69
C ARG A 375 -26.01 -10.09 -10.96
N LYS A 376 -25.23 -10.08 -9.89
CA LYS A 376 -25.02 -11.26 -9.05
C LYS A 376 -25.73 -11.06 -7.71
N PRO A 377 -26.88 -11.69 -7.49
CA PRO A 377 -27.41 -11.83 -6.14
C PRO A 377 -26.44 -12.67 -5.31
N ILE A 378 -26.37 -12.40 -4.00
CA ILE A 378 -25.68 -13.34 -3.10
C ILE A 378 -26.43 -14.67 -3.13
N ARG A 379 -25.79 -15.69 -3.65
CA ARG A 379 -26.32 -17.04 -3.66
C ARG A 379 -25.90 -17.73 -2.36
N MET A 380 -26.81 -17.76 -1.42
CA MET A 380 -26.66 -18.63 -0.24
C MET A 380 -27.38 -19.96 -0.49
N ALA A 381 -26.97 -21.01 0.17
CA ALA A 381 -27.59 -22.33 0.04
C ALA A 381 -29.10 -22.35 0.32
N SER A 382 -29.65 -21.34 0.96
CA SER A 382 -31.03 -21.18 1.35
C SER A 382 -31.89 -20.29 0.43
N GLY A 383 -31.38 -19.80 -0.71
CA GLY A 383 -32.19 -19.01 -1.65
C GLY A 383 -31.50 -17.82 -2.27
N ASN A 384 -32.22 -17.11 -3.13
CA ASN A 384 -31.75 -15.93 -3.87
C ASN A 384 -32.00 -14.66 -3.05
N LEU A 385 -31.24 -14.47 -1.97
CA LEU A 385 -31.26 -13.19 -1.25
C LEU A 385 -30.46 -12.13 -2.02
N SER A 386 -31.01 -10.92 -2.06
CA SER A 386 -30.21 -9.76 -2.46
C SER A 386 -29.18 -9.43 -1.39
N HIS A 387 -28.15 -8.66 -1.76
CA HIS A 387 -27.14 -8.18 -0.81
C HIS A 387 -27.79 -7.46 0.38
N ARG A 388 -28.77 -6.63 0.11
CA ARG A 388 -29.49 -5.86 1.15
C ARG A 388 -30.24 -6.76 2.12
N GLU A 389 -31.01 -7.71 1.62
CA GLU A 389 -31.75 -8.66 2.44
C GLU A 389 -30.82 -9.47 3.34
N TYR A 390 -29.68 -9.91 2.79
CA TYR A 390 -28.69 -10.65 3.57
C TYR A 390 -28.00 -9.75 4.63
N ALA A 391 -27.64 -8.53 4.27
CA ALA A 391 -27.10 -7.57 5.24
C ALA A 391 -28.08 -7.26 6.37
N ASP A 392 -29.37 -7.10 6.06
CA ASP A 392 -30.41 -6.83 7.04
C ASP A 392 -30.64 -8.03 7.98
N LEU A 393 -30.50 -9.26 7.49
CA LEU A 393 -30.55 -10.47 8.30
C LEU A 393 -29.37 -10.54 9.28
N LEU A 394 -28.14 -10.33 8.79
CA LEU A 394 -26.92 -10.33 9.61
C LEU A 394 -26.94 -9.20 10.67
N ALA A 395 -27.46 -8.03 10.31
CA ALA A 395 -27.54 -6.90 11.21
C ALA A 395 -28.41 -7.14 12.45
N ARG A 396 -29.35 -8.09 12.42
CA ARG A 396 -30.14 -8.52 13.59
C ARG A 396 -29.27 -9.10 14.69
N ASP A 397 -28.14 -9.72 14.31
CA ASP A 397 -27.15 -10.29 15.21
C ASP A 397 -25.92 -9.36 15.37
N SER A 398 -26.03 -8.08 14.98
CA SER A 398 -24.94 -7.09 14.98
C SER A 398 -23.73 -7.50 14.11
N ILE A 399 -23.98 -8.28 13.07
CA ILE A 399 -22.96 -8.73 12.12
C ILE A 399 -23.04 -7.87 10.87
N ILE A 400 -21.89 -7.40 10.38
CA ILE A 400 -21.76 -6.65 9.14
C ILE A 400 -21.45 -7.56 7.96
N LEU A 401 -22.01 -7.23 6.81
CA LEU A 401 -21.72 -7.93 5.55
C LEU A 401 -20.58 -7.24 4.82
N GLY A 402 -19.60 -8.04 4.38
CA GLY A 402 -18.50 -7.61 3.51
C GLY A 402 -18.52 -8.31 2.15
N ARG A 403 -17.83 -7.69 1.20
CA ARG A 403 -17.65 -8.23 -0.15
C ARG A 403 -16.23 -8.06 -0.63
N THR A 404 -15.70 -9.10 -1.28
CA THR A 404 -14.46 -9.03 -2.04
C THR A 404 -14.74 -8.50 -3.44
N THR A 405 -13.86 -7.64 -3.94
CA THR A 405 -13.96 -7.05 -5.29
C THR A 405 -12.58 -6.77 -5.85
N ILE A 406 -12.46 -6.74 -7.18
CA ILE A 406 -11.25 -6.30 -7.87
C ILE A 406 -11.36 -4.81 -8.17
N THR A 407 -10.39 -4.04 -7.69
CA THR A 407 -10.38 -2.60 -7.90
C THR A 407 -9.85 -2.22 -9.27
N ASN A 408 -10.40 -1.14 -9.81
CA ASN A 408 -9.82 -0.29 -10.86
C ASN A 408 -9.38 -0.96 -12.15
N SER A 409 -9.93 -2.13 -12.50
CA SER A 409 -9.74 -2.79 -13.78
C SER A 409 -11.09 -2.88 -14.48
N LEU A 410 -11.29 -2.14 -15.56
CA LEU A 410 -12.57 -2.08 -16.32
C LEU A 410 -12.64 -3.28 -17.25
N ALA A 411 -13.42 -4.28 -16.86
CA ALA A 411 -13.55 -5.52 -17.61
C ALA A 411 -14.54 -5.42 -18.77
N PRO A 412 -14.47 -6.33 -19.75
CA PRO A 412 -15.50 -6.45 -20.79
C PRO A 412 -16.89 -6.57 -20.19
N GLY A 413 -17.88 -5.96 -20.81
CA GLY A 413 -19.28 -5.97 -20.33
C GLY A 413 -19.60 -4.90 -19.30
N THR A 414 -18.61 -4.16 -18.78
CA THR A 414 -18.89 -2.94 -18.02
C THR A 414 -19.31 -1.81 -18.95
N MET A 415 -20.21 -0.95 -18.49
CA MET A 415 -20.71 0.17 -19.31
C MET A 415 -19.61 1.17 -19.73
N ASP A 416 -18.47 1.15 -19.05
CA ASP A 416 -17.33 2.00 -19.40
C ASP A 416 -16.50 1.44 -20.56
N CYS A 417 -16.62 0.13 -20.86
CA CYS A 417 -15.85 -0.52 -21.93
C CYS A 417 -16.69 -0.80 -23.18
N SER A 418 -17.98 -1.07 -23.04
CA SER A 418 -18.84 -1.51 -24.16
C SER A 418 -20.30 -1.10 -23.98
N PRO A 419 -21.09 -0.88 -25.07
CA PRO A 419 -20.67 -1.00 -26.46
C PRO A 419 -19.79 0.15 -26.97
N VAL A 420 -19.63 1.21 -26.18
CA VAL A 420 -18.79 2.37 -26.51
C VAL A 420 -17.82 2.62 -25.35
N PRO A 421 -16.51 2.53 -25.60
CA PRO A 421 -15.52 2.81 -24.56
C PRO A 421 -15.60 4.26 -24.08
N SER A 422 -15.48 4.47 -22.77
CA SER A 422 -15.46 5.81 -22.18
C SER A 422 -14.20 6.59 -22.62
N ASP A 423 -14.35 7.90 -22.84
CA ASP A 423 -13.22 8.79 -23.10
C ASP A 423 -12.33 9.00 -21.86
N SER A 424 -12.82 8.62 -20.69
CA SER A 424 -12.08 8.68 -19.43
C SER A 424 -11.26 7.41 -19.13
N ILE A 425 -10.94 6.61 -20.15
CA ILE A 425 -10.01 5.49 -20.04
C ILE A 425 -8.61 5.98 -20.43
N CYS A 426 -7.59 5.51 -19.70
CA CYS A 426 -6.21 5.88 -19.97
C CYS A 426 -5.73 5.44 -21.35
N ILE A 427 -5.11 6.38 -22.05
CA ILE A 427 -4.42 6.19 -23.32
C ILE A 427 -2.93 6.26 -23.04
N GLN A 428 -2.16 5.30 -23.53
CA GLN A 428 -0.69 5.31 -23.43
C GLN A 428 -0.06 6.18 -24.51
N HIS A 429 -0.44 5.93 -25.77
CA HIS A 429 0.10 6.59 -26.95
C HIS A 429 -0.98 6.85 -27.96
N ARG A 430 -0.80 7.88 -28.76
CA ARG A 430 -1.65 8.17 -29.92
C ARG A 430 -0.84 8.01 -31.20
N ARG A 431 -1.40 7.28 -32.17
CA ARG A 431 -0.95 7.09 -33.54
C ARG A 431 -2.07 7.50 -34.48
N PHE A 432 -1.80 7.45 -35.77
CA PHE A 432 -2.81 7.83 -36.80
C PHE A 432 -2.87 6.79 -37.90
N LEU A 433 -4.07 6.60 -38.45
CA LEU A 433 -4.27 5.77 -39.64
C LEU A 433 -3.61 6.42 -40.85
N THR A 434 -2.85 5.63 -41.63
CA THR A 434 -2.25 6.09 -42.90
C THR A 434 -3.07 5.74 -44.11
N ALA A 435 -4.10 4.90 -43.98
CA ALA A 435 -5.07 4.52 -44.98
C ALA A 435 -6.47 4.33 -44.38
N PRO A 436 -7.53 4.52 -45.13
CA PRO A 436 -8.89 4.24 -44.65
C PRO A 436 -9.06 2.73 -44.43
N VAL A 437 -9.96 2.38 -43.49
CA VAL A 437 -10.22 0.99 -43.05
C VAL A 437 -11.73 0.78 -43.09
N SER A 438 -12.22 -0.24 -43.83
CA SER A 438 -13.62 -0.65 -43.74
C SER A 438 -13.96 -1.41 -42.46
N ALA A 439 -15.20 -1.68 -42.18
CA ALA A 439 -15.61 -2.45 -41.00
C ALA A 439 -15.10 -3.91 -41.04
N GLU A 440 -14.88 -4.44 -42.21
CA GLU A 440 -14.44 -5.83 -42.46
C GLU A 440 -12.92 -5.99 -42.58
N ASP A 441 -12.20 -4.89 -42.79
CA ASP A 441 -10.75 -4.94 -42.99
C ASP A 441 -10.00 -5.32 -41.69
N THR A 442 -9.03 -6.19 -41.86
CA THR A 442 -8.08 -6.59 -40.81
C THR A 442 -6.66 -6.06 -41.05
N LEU A 443 -6.45 -5.32 -42.14
CA LEU A 443 -5.21 -4.64 -42.46
C LEU A 443 -5.31 -3.18 -42.02
N ILE A 444 -4.76 -2.87 -40.86
CA ILE A 444 -4.80 -1.53 -40.26
C ILE A 444 -3.39 -0.93 -40.35
N TYR A 445 -3.24 0.08 -41.20
CA TYR A 445 -1.98 0.77 -41.42
C TYR A 445 -1.87 2.02 -40.54
N ILE A 446 -0.70 2.16 -39.90
CA ILE A 446 -0.44 3.22 -38.92
C ILE A 446 0.86 3.97 -39.28
N ASP A 447 0.99 5.18 -38.76
CA ASP A 447 2.14 6.06 -38.99
C ASP A 447 3.40 5.63 -38.22
N ASP A 448 3.27 5.13 -37.00
CA ASP A 448 4.39 4.76 -36.11
C ASP A 448 4.05 3.53 -35.25
N PRO A 449 4.86 2.46 -35.28
CA PRO A 449 4.67 1.25 -34.50
C PRO A 449 5.28 1.32 -33.09
N THR A 450 6.00 2.40 -32.75
CA THR A 450 6.77 2.51 -31.49
C THR A 450 5.85 2.41 -30.27
N HIS A 451 6.22 1.57 -29.31
CA HIS A 451 5.49 1.31 -28.06
C HIS A 451 4.08 0.72 -28.23
N LEU A 452 3.79 0.09 -29.34
CA LEU A 452 2.51 -0.59 -29.56
C LEU A 452 2.56 -2.08 -29.21
N GLU A 453 3.72 -2.66 -29.00
CA GLU A 453 3.88 -4.06 -28.60
C GLU A 453 4.43 -4.12 -27.17
N GLU A 454 3.64 -4.65 -26.26
CA GLU A 454 3.96 -4.74 -24.86
C GLU A 454 3.99 -6.20 -24.38
N ILE A 455 4.71 -6.43 -23.30
CA ILE A 455 4.88 -7.75 -22.69
C ILE A 455 4.11 -7.75 -21.36
N ALA A 456 3.18 -8.69 -21.21
CA ALA A 456 2.58 -8.98 -19.91
C ALA A 456 3.52 -9.84 -19.08
N CYS A 457 3.73 -9.50 -17.82
CA CYS A 457 4.69 -10.22 -16.98
C CYS A 457 4.13 -11.54 -16.41
N TRP A 458 2.92 -11.55 -15.95
CA TRP A 458 2.35 -12.71 -15.24
C TRP A 458 1.88 -13.83 -16.16
N GLU A 459 1.32 -13.42 -17.26
CA GLU A 459 0.88 -14.34 -18.27
C GLU A 459 1.33 -13.76 -19.59
N ALA A 460 2.44 -14.26 -20.13
CA ALA A 460 2.84 -13.98 -21.51
C ALA A 460 1.77 -14.42 -22.53
N HIS A 461 0.55 -14.64 -22.03
CA HIS A 461 -0.55 -15.22 -22.74
C HIS A 461 -1.21 -14.18 -23.61
N ASP A 462 -1.20 -14.44 -24.87
CA ASP A 462 -2.11 -13.90 -25.86
C ASP A 462 -1.98 -12.40 -26.14
N LYS A 463 -0.86 -11.79 -25.77
CA LYS A 463 -0.66 -10.35 -26.05
C LYS A 463 -1.84 -9.48 -25.58
N LYS A 464 -2.43 -9.77 -24.43
CA LYS A 464 -3.65 -9.11 -23.91
C LYS A 464 -3.51 -7.59 -23.75
N LEU A 465 -2.27 -7.10 -23.59
CA LEU A 465 -1.96 -5.67 -23.52
C LEU A 465 -2.11 -4.96 -24.87
N ASN A 466 -2.09 -5.68 -25.97
CA ASN A 466 -2.11 -5.10 -27.32
C ASN A 466 -3.53 -4.74 -27.75
N MET A 467 -4.00 -3.58 -27.31
CA MET A 467 -5.33 -3.05 -27.62
C MET A 467 -5.24 -1.58 -28.04
N VAL A 468 -5.91 -1.25 -29.11
CA VAL A 468 -6.12 0.15 -29.56
C VAL A 468 -7.60 0.48 -29.62
N ARG A 469 -7.88 1.78 -29.51
CA ARG A 469 -9.19 2.35 -29.79
C ARG A 469 -9.10 3.23 -31.04
N ILE A 470 -10.05 3.07 -31.97
CA ILE A 470 -10.25 3.97 -33.07
C ILE A 470 -11.71 4.45 -33.03
N GLY A 471 -11.91 5.73 -32.79
CA GLY A 471 -13.26 6.26 -32.55
C GLY A 471 -13.94 5.57 -31.36
N LYS A 472 -15.01 4.80 -31.65
CA LYS A 472 -15.80 4.05 -30.65
C LYS A 472 -15.53 2.54 -30.64
N GLU A 473 -14.55 2.10 -31.40
CA GLU A 473 -14.21 0.69 -31.56
C GLU A 473 -12.95 0.33 -30.79
N LEU A 474 -12.99 -0.78 -30.04
CA LEU A 474 -11.78 -1.44 -29.50
C LEU A 474 -11.31 -2.50 -30.49
N ILE A 475 -10.02 -2.54 -30.71
CA ILE A 475 -9.36 -3.44 -31.65
C ILE A 475 -8.19 -4.11 -30.92
N HIS A 476 -8.20 -5.43 -30.89
CA HIS A 476 -7.09 -6.23 -30.36
C HIS A 476 -6.18 -6.68 -31.51
N TYR A 477 -4.88 -6.77 -31.26
CA TYR A 477 -3.89 -7.22 -32.23
C TYR A 477 -2.78 -8.03 -31.55
N LEU A 478 -2.08 -8.89 -32.31
CA LEU A 478 -1.04 -9.77 -31.76
C LEU A 478 0.38 -9.25 -31.97
N GLY A 479 0.56 -8.20 -32.75
CA GLY A 479 1.87 -7.60 -32.99
C GLY A 479 1.79 -6.44 -33.99
N VAL A 480 2.93 -5.85 -34.28
CA VAL A 480 3.09 -4.78 -35.26
C VAL A 480 4.24 -5.08 -36.22
N THR A 481 4.19 -4.52 -37.43
CA THR A 481 5.36 -4.59 -38.34
C THR A 481 6.40 -3.57 -37.89
N THR A 482 7.69 -3.97 -37.98
CA THR A 482 8.84 -3.12 -37.61
C THR A 482 9.43 -2.36 -38.77
N THR A 483 8.96 -2.64 -40.00
CA THR A 483 9.39 -1.99 -41.27
C THR A 483 8.19 -1.45 -42.01
N PRO A 484 8.30 -0.30 -42.70
CA PRO A 484 7.20 0.27 -43.48
C PRO A 484 6.77 -0.66 -44.63
N PRO A 485 5.45 -0.65 -44.98
CA PRO A 485 4.40 0.09 -44.33
C PRO A 485 4.01 -0.51 -42.98
N TYR A 486 3.95 0.34 -41.92
CA TYR A 486 3.62 -0.13 -40.57
C TYR A 486 2.17 -0.52 -40.47
N ARG A 487 1.88 -1.64 -39.82
CA ARG A 487 0.51 -2.13 -39.62
C ARG A 487 0.37 -3.01 -38.38
N LEU A 488 -0.85 -3.08 -37.85
CA LEU A 488 -1.22 -4.05 -36.83
C LEU A 488 -1.34 -5.45 -37.44
N LEU A 489 -0.93 -6.48 -36.70
CA LEU A 489 -0.93 -7.88 -37.12
C LEU A 489 -1.97 -8.70 -36.34
N ASN A 490 -2.63 -9.63 -37.03
CA ASN A 490 -3.63 -10.54 -36.47
C ASN A 490 -4.71 -9.79 -35.66
N VAL A 491 -5.40 -8.90 -36.33
CA VAL A 491 -6.36 -7.96 -35.76
C VAL A 491 -7.69 -8.64 -35.48
N THR A 492 -8.28 -8.36 -34.32
CA THR A 492 -9.66 -8.67 -33.98
C THR A 492 -10.45 -7.37 -33.84
N ARG A 493 -11.38 -7.13 -34.77
CA ARG A 493 -12.25 -5.94 -34.82
C ARG A 493 -13.42 -6.06 -33.85
N GLY A 494 -13.98 -4.93 -33.45
CA GLY A 494 -15.12 -4.90 -32.53
C GLY A 494 -14.87 -5.62 -31.20
N TYR A 495 -13.65 -5.54 -30.70
CA TYR A 495 -13.23 -6.28 -29.52
C TYR A 495 -14.02 -5.87 -28.28
N TRP A 496 -14.28 -6.80 -27.37
CA TRP A 496 -15.06 -6.61 -26.13
C TRP A 496 -16.48 -6.08 -26.40
N ASN A 497 -17.16 -6.58 -27.45
CA ASN A 497 -18.52 -6.20 -27.81
C ASN A 497 -18.69 -4.72 -28.20
N THR A 498 -17.63 -4.07 -28.65
CA THR A 498 -17.74 -2.82 -29.41
C THR A 498 -18.12 -3.14 -30.86
N VAL A 499 -18.49 -2.12 -31.63
CA VAL A 499 -18.94 -2.32 -33.02
C VAL A 499 -17.83 -1.96 -33.98
N ALA A 500 -17.44 -2.92 -34.84
CA ALA A 500 -16.54 -2.65 -35.95
C ALA A 500 -17.14 -1.61 -36.89
N ALA A 501 -16.38 -0.58 -37.23
CA ALA A 501 -16.86 0.54 -38.05
C ALA A 501 -15.80 0.94 -39.08
N PRO A 502 -16.18 1.63 -40.19
CA PRO A 502 -15.19 2.23 -41.07
C PRO A 502 -14.54 3.42 -40.40
N HIS A 503 -13.24 3.62 -40.72
CA HIS A 503 -12.42 4.71 -40.23
C HIS A 503 -11.65 5.35 -41.36
N ASP A 504 -11.45 6.67 -41.29
CA ASP A 504 -10.77 7.43 -42.33
C ASP A 504 -9.26 7.50 -42.10
N ALA A 505 -8.49 7.72 -43.17
CA ALA A 505 -7.08 8.04 -43.04
C ALA A 505 -6.94 9.34 -42.19
N GLY A 506 -5.99 9.32 -41.21
CA GLY A 506 -5.81 10.41 -40.26
C GLY A 506 -6.59 10.26 -38.96
N ASP A 507 -7.50 9.28 -38.83
CA ASP A 507 -8.13 8.99 -37.57
C ASP A 507 -7.11 8.55 -36.51
N ALA A 508 -7.38 8.95 -35.26
CA ALA A 508 -6.55 8.62 -34.13
C ALA A 508 -6.64 7.13 -33.78
N VAL A 509 -5.49 6.51 -33.62
CA VAL A 509 -5.31 5.14 -33.12
C VAL A 509 -4.71 5.24 -31.72
N ASP A 510 -5.57 5.17 -30.72
CA ASP A 510 -5.21 5.32 -29.31
C ASP A 510 -4.79 3.98 -28.72
N LYS A 511 -3.52 3.81 -28.38
CA LYS A 511 -3.05 2.65 -27.59
C LYS A 511 -3.61 2.74 -26.19
N MET A 512 -4.44 1.76 -25.84
CA MET A 512 -5.10 1.72 -24.54
C MET A 512 -4.17 1.22 -23.44
N GLN A 513 -4.33 1.80 -22.25
CA GLN A 513 -3.75 1.24 -21.04
C GLN A 513 -4.57 0.04 -20.60
N VAL A 514 -3.93 -1.14 -20.58
CA VAL A 514 -4.55 -2.41 -20.18
C VAL A 514 -3.84 -2.95 -18.97
N THR A 515 -4.58 -3.41 -17.97
CA THR A 515 -4.07 -4.19 -16.85
C THR A 515 -4.44 -5.65 -17.04
N VAL A 516 -3.55 -6.55 -16.68
CA VAL A 516 -3.77 -7.99 -16.79
C VAL A 516 -3.54 -8.63 -15.42
N GLY A 517 -4.48 -9.44 -14.99
CA GLY A 517 -4.35 -10.26 -13.80
C GLY A 517 -4.79 -11.68 -14.10
N TRP A 518 -4.11 -12.67 -13.60
CA TRP A 518 -4.36 -14.11 -13.65
C TRP A 518 -5.11 -14.61 -14.90
N SER A 519 -6.42 -14.44 -14.99
CA SER A 519 -7.25 -14.93 -16.10
C SER A 519 -8.05 -13.82 -16.80
N TYR A 520 -7.81 -12.56 -16.50
CA TYR A 520 -8.59 -11.45 -17.06
C TYR A 520 -7.71 -10.26 -17.43
N ALA A 521 -8.21 -9.43 -18.31
CA ALA A 521 -7.65 -8.13 -18.66
C ALA A 521 -8.71 -7.05 -18.44
N GLY A 522 -8.27 -5.84 -18.14
CA GLY A 522 -9.17 -4.70 -17.97
C GLY A 522 -8.55 -3.41 -18.47
N LEU A 523 -9.38 -2.46 -18.90
CA LEU A 523 -8.93 -1.11 -19.21
C LEU A 523 -8.75 -0.30 -17.92
N VAL A 524 -7.76 0.58 -17.93
CA VAL A 524 -7.42 1.41 -16.77
C VAL A 524 -8.17 2.73 -16.85
N PRO A 525 -8.99 3.10 -15.87
CA PRO A 525 -9.63 4.40 -15.82
C PRO A 525 -8.60 5.52 -15.57
N ASN A 526 -8.83 6.71 -16.11
CA ASN A 526 -8.11 7.90 -15.70
C ASN A 526 -8.48 8.28 -14.25
N LEU A 527 -7.79 9.28 -13.68
CA LEU A 527 -8.02 9.65 -12.27
C LEU A 527 -9.45 10.14 -11.99
N GLU A 528 -10.10 10.82 -12.94
CA GLU A 528 -11.48 11.31 -12.77
C GLU A 528 -12.49 10.16 -12.72
N LEU A 529 -12.40 9.24 -13.66
CA LEU A 529 -13.23 8.04 -13.68
C LEU A 529 -12.94 7.13 -12.48
N GLN A 530 -11.67 7.04 -12.06
CA GLN A 530 -11.28 6.33 -10.86
C GLN A 530 -11.95 6.90 -9.59
N ASP A 531 -11.93 8.23 -9.44
CA ASP A 531 -12.60 8.91 -8.32
C ASP A 531 -14.12 8.67 -8.36
N GLU A 532 -14.71 8.67 -9.55
CA GLU A 532 -16.12 8.34 -9.75
C GLU A 532 -16.42 6.90 -9.32
N ILE A 533 -15.60 5.94 -9.74
CA ILE A 533 -15.71 4.54 -9.33
C ILE A 533 -15.61 4.42 -7.80
N GLY A 534 -14.67 5.13 -7.17
CA GLY A 534 -14.55 5.19 -5.71
C GLY A 534 -15.86 5.66 -5.04
N ARG A 535 -16.46 6.72 -5.56
CA ARG A 535 -17.78 7.21 -5.07
C ARG A 535 -18.88 6.17 -5.24
N TRP A 536 -18.83 5.38 -6.32
CA TRP A 536 -19.78 4.28 -6.54
C TRP A 536 -19.61 3.13 -5.56
N TYR A 537 -18.39 2.82 -5.09
CA TYR A 537 -18.18 1.88 -4.00
C TYR A 537 -18.94 2.30 -2.74
N ALA A 538 -18.84 3.58 -2.36
CA ALA A 538 -19.57 4.10 -1.20
C ALA A 538 -21.10 4.06 -1.39
N ALA A 539 -21.58 4.42 -2.59
CA ALA A 539 -23.02 4.36 -2.92
C ALA A 539 -23.54 2.92 -2.86
N THR A 540 -22.78 1.96 -3.38
CA THR A 540 -23.09 0.53 -3.34
C THR A 540 -23.11 -0.01 -1.91
N ALA A 541 -22.15 0.39 -1.09
CA ALA A 541 -22.15 0.02 0.34
C ALA A 541 -23.44 0.46 1.03
N ARG A 542 -23.85 1.72 0.82
CA ARG A 542 -25.12 2.23 1.35
C ARG A 542 -26.33 1.43 0.84
N GLN A 543 -26.38 1.18 -0.47
CA GLN A 543 -27.53 0.53 -1.11
C GLN A 543 -27.65 -0.94 -0.70
N CYS A 544 -26.53 -1.66 -0.68
CA CYS A 544 -26.47 -3.09 -0.38
C CYS A 544 -26.36 -3.39 1.12
N GLY A 545 -26.23 -2.38 1.96
CA GLY A 545 -26.02 -2.58 3.41
C GLY A 545 -24.64 -3.14 3.76
N LEU A 546 -23.63 -2.89 2.91
CA LEU A 546 -22.27 -3.37 3.19
C LEU A 546 -21.59 -2.51 4.26
N GLY A 547 -20.94 -3.15 5.21
CA GLY A 547 -20.11 -2.51 6.24
C GLY A 547 -18.61 -2.68 5.99
N MET A 548 -18.21 -3.47 4.98
CA MET A 548 -16.80 -3.65 4.63
C MET A 548 -16.60 -4.10 3.19
N TYR A 549 -15.40 -3.77 2.68
CA TYR A 549 -14.86 -4.25 1.41
C TYR A 549 -13.53 -4.92 1.63
N ASP A 550 -13.32 -6.05 0.97
CA ASP A 550 -12.02 -6.61 0.71
C ASP A 550 -11.63 -6.24 -0.72
N LEU A 551 -10.67 -5.34 -0.85
CA LEU A 551 -10.25 -4.75 -2.12
C LEU A 551 -9.05 -5.52 -2.66
N ASP A 552 -9.32 -6.56 -3.43
CA ASP A 552 -8.30 -7.26 -4.18
C ASP A 552 -7.89 -6.47 -5.44
N GLY A 553 -6.70 -6.70 -5.95
CA GLY A 553 -6.21 -6.02 -7.15
C GLY A 553 -5.97 -4.51 -6.97
N GLN A 554 -5.61 -4.05 -5.79
CA GLN A 554 -5.27 -2.65 -5.55
C GLN A 554 -4.06 -2.19 -6.37
N GLU A 555 -3.18 -3.12 -6.77
CA GLU A 555 -2.08 -2.90 -7.71
C GLU A 555 -2.54 -2.25 -9.01
N PHE A 556 -3.78 -2.51 -9.44
CA PHE A 556 -4.31 -1.90 -10.66
C PHE A 556 -4.51 -0.38 -10.55
N LEU A 557 -4.55 0.16 -9.34
CA LEU A 557 -4.53 1.60 -9.13
C LEU A 557 -3.21 2.23 -9.56
N PHE A 558 -2.10 1.48 -9.44
CA PHE A 558 -0.79 1.95 -9.88
C PHE A 558 -0.66 2.02 -11.39
N HIS A 559 -1.41 1.19 -12.11
CA HIS A 559 -1.34 1.08 -13.57
C HIS A 559 -1.84 2.32 -14.33
N SER A 560 -2.46 3.27 -13.65
CA SER A 560 -2.75 4.59 -14.21
C SER A 560 -1.47 5.45 -14.44
N GLY A 561 -0.32 4.99 -13.92
CA GLY A 561 0.94 5.73 -13.94
C GLY A 561 1.08 6.77 -12.82
N PHE A 562 0.11 6.86 -11.93
CA PHE A 562 0.15 7.78 -10.78
C PHE A 562 0.51 7.07 -9.46
N GLY A 563 0.69 5.75 -9.48
CA GLY A 563 1.17 4.96 -8.36
C GLY A 563 0.42 5.23 -7.05
N THR A 564 1.16 5.46 -5.98
CA THR A 564 0.62 5.75 -4.64
C THR A 564 -0.34 6.95 -4.61
N TYR A 565 -0.10 7.98 -5.45
CA TYR A 565 -1.04 9.11 -5.57
C TYR A 565 -2.43 8.67 -6.05
N SER A 566 -2.48 7.75 -7.03
CA SER A 566 -3.75 7.14 -7.49
C SER A 566 -4.46 6.41 -6.36
N VAL A 567 -3.73 5.62 -5.57
CA VAL A 567 -4.28 4.88 -4.43
C VAL A 567 -4.88 5.83 -3.39
N LYS A 568 -4.16 6.89 -3.01
CA LYS A 568 -4.66 7.92 -2.07
C LYS A 568 -5.97 8.52 -2.55
N ARG A 569 -6.05 8.91 -3.82
CA ARG A 569 -7.25 9.52 -4.41
C ARG A 569 -8.44 8.57 -4.41
N PHE A 570 -8.23 7.32 -4.85
CA PHE A 570 -9.28 6.31 -4.87
C PHE A 570 -9.88 6.10 -3.48
N PHE A 571 -9.05 5.79 -2.49
CA PHE A 571 -9.54 5.57 -1.12
C PHE A 571 -10.20 6.82 -0.52
N ARG A 572 -9.65 8.01 -0.79
CA ARG A 572 -10.26 9.27 -0.36
C ARG A 572 -11.66 9.43 -0.96
N SER A 573 -11.85 9.16 -2.24
CA SER A 573 -13.15 9.29 -2.90
C SER A 573 -14.19 8.33 -2.33
N VAL A 574 -13.78 7.10 -1.99
CA VAL A 574 -14.65 6.13 -1.28
C VAL A 574 -14.99 6.62 0.13
N PHE A 575 -13.98 7.01 0.89
CA PHE A 575 -14.09 7.38 2.30
C PHE A 575 -14.93 8.63 2.51
N GLU A 576 -14.68 9.69 1.76
CA GLU A 576 -15.42 10.95 1.86
C GLU A 576 -16.89 10.74 1.48
N ARG A 577 -17.16 10.02 0.39
CA ARG A 577 -18.52 9.72 -0.04
C ARG A 577 -19.25 8.82 0.96
N ALA A 578 -18.57 7.85 1.55
CA ALA A 578 -19.13 7.02 2.61
C ALA A 578 -19.56 7.86 3.82
N ARG A 579 -18.72 8.82 4.23
CA ARG A 579 -19.04 9.75 5.34
C ARG A 579 -20.24 10.65 5.02
N GLU A 580 -20.35 11.16 3.79
CA GLU A 580 -21.53 11.92 3.34
C GLU A 580 -22.81 11.08 3.45
N TYR A 581 -22.73 9.78 3.23
CA TYR A 581 -23.85 8.86 3.42
C TYR A 581 -24.07 8.42 4.87
N GLY A 582 -23.25 8.89 5.81
CA GLY A 582 -23.32 8.48 7.22
C GLY A 582 -22.70 7.12 7.52
N LEU A 583 -21.99 6.52 6.58
CA LEU A 583 -21.25 5.26 6.74
C LEU A 583 -19.89 5.53 7.40
N ARG A 584 -19.89 5.72 8.72
CA ARG A 584 -18.67 6.11 9.45
C ARG A 584 -17.69 4.96 9.65
N ASP A 585 -18.23 3.76 9.81
CA ASP A 585 -17.47 2.53 10.12
C ASP A 585 -17.33 1.60 8.90
N LEU A 586 -17.31 2.16 7.67
CA LEU A 586 -17.01 1.35 6.49
C LEU A 586 -15.56 0.88 6.54
N ARG A 587 -15.40 -0.44 6.64
CA ARG A 587 -14.12 -1.09 6.85
C ARG A 587 -13.51 -1.54 5.52
N PHE A 588 -12.20 -1.37 5.38
CA PHE A 588 -11.45 -1.83 4.21
C PHE A 588 -10.41 -2.86 4.62
N THR A 589 -10.36 -3.95 3.89
CA THR A 589 -9.25 -4.89 3.85
C THR A 589 -8.74 -4.96 2.41
N GLY A 590 -7.60 -5.57 2.16
CA GLY A 590 -7.14 -5.72 0.78
C GLY A 590 -5.80 -6.40 0.63
N ALA A 591 -5.53 -6.85 -0.58
CA ALA A 591 -4.35 -7.66 -0.89
C ALA A 591 -3.06 -6.85 -0.92
N THR A 592 -3.09 -5.64 -1.47
CA THR A 592 -1.90 -4.81 -1.70
C THR A 592 -1.81 -3.67 -0.70
N LEU A 593 -0.72 -3.63 0.06
CA LEU A 593 -0.46 -2.56 1.00
C LEU A 593 0.51 -1.55 0.41
N SER A 594 0.11 -0.30 0.38
CA SER A 594 0.95 0.83 0.02
C SER A 594 0.81 1.97 1.04
N GLU A 595 1.68 2.94 1.00
CA GLU A 595 1.53 4.16 1.83
C GLU A 595 0.18 4.83 1.55
N GLY A 596 -0.29 4.79 0.30
CA GLY A 596 -1.59 5.35 -0.09
C GLY A 596 -2.81 4.67 0.53
N SER A 597 -2.75 3.37 0.77
CA SER A 597 -3.83 2.59 1.38
C SER A 597 -3.71 2.45 2.90
N TRP A 598 -2.54 2.73 3.48
CA TRP A 598 -2.26 2.50 4.89
C TRP A 598 -3.26 3.17 5.85
N HIS A 599 -3.63 4.42 5.59
CA HIS A 599 -4.58 5.15 6.44
C HIS A 599 -5.97 4.52 6.48
N TYR A 600 -6.37 3.86 5.40
CA TYR A 600 -7.75 3.39 5.19
C TYR A 600 -7.95 1.93 5.55
N GLN A 601 -6.96 1.08 5.30
CA GLN A 601 -7.10 -0.34 5.54
C GLN A 601 -7.09 -0.69 7.02
N SER A 602 -8.04 -1.52 7.43
CA SER A 602 -8.09 -2.09 8.79
C SER A 602 -7.19 -3.31 8.92
N VAL A 603 -7.12 -4.14 7.87
CA VAL A 603 -6.34 -5.37 7.83
C VAL A 603 -5.75 -5.55 6.43
N TRP A 604 -4.51 -5.99 6.37
CA TRP A 604 -3.89 -6.40 5.14
C TRP A 604 -4.14 -7.89 4.88
N ASN A 605 -4.79 -8.18 3.77
CA ASN A 605 -4.95 -9.53 3.26
C ASN A 605 -3.72 -9.86 2.39
N VAL A 606 -2.88 -10.77 2.84
CA VAL A 606 -1.70 -11.18 2.08
C VAL A 606 -2.14 -12.09 0.92
N GLY A 607 -2.40 -11.46 -0.24
CA GLY A 607 -2.54 -12.16 -1.52
C GLY A 607 -3.46 -13.37 -1.52
N GLY A 608 -4.74 -13.13 -1.48
CA GLY A 608 -5.79 -13.98 -2.04
C GLY A 608 -5.78 -15.50 -1.80
N GLY A 609 -5.44 -16.01 -0.62
CA GLY A 609 -5.54 -17.45 -0.35
C GLY A 609 -4.32 -18.07 0.30
N LEU A 610 -3.31 -17.28 0.59
CA LEU A 610 -2.08 -17.74 1.21
C LEU A 610 -2.14 -17.54 2.73
N ASN A 611 -1.67 -18.52 3.49
CA ASN A 611 -1.43 -18.37 4.91
C ASN A 611 0.02 -17.99 5.13
N ILE A 612 0.25 -16.84 5.74
CA ILE A 612 1.61 -16.43 6.14
C ILE A 612 2.05 -17.08 7.44
N TYR A 613 1.15 -17.78 8.12
CA TYR A 613 1.42 -18.52 9.34
C TYR A 613 0.99 -19.98 9.18
N ASP A 614 1.95 -20.90 9.28
CA ASP A 614 1.70 -22.34 9.31
C ASP A 614 1.43 -22.76 10.75
N VAL A 615 0.17 -23.01 11.05
CA VAL A 615 -0.30 -23.35 12.40
C VAL A 615 0.27 -24.68 12.88
N ASP A 616 0.39 -25.67 11.99
CA ASP A 616 0.81 -27.01 12.34
C ASP A 616 2.31 -27.06 12.63
N LYS A 617 3.10 -26.33 11.85
CA LYS A 617 4.54 -26.20 12.08
C LYS A 617 4.91 -25.11 13.07
N ARG A 618 3.96 -24.25 13.44
CA ARG A 618 4.16 -23.06 14.29
C ARG A 618 5.26 -22.14 13.76
N VAL A 619 5.32 -21.98 12.45
CA VAL A 619 6.29 -21.12 11.78
C VAL A 619 5.58 -20.07 10.95
N TRP A 620 6.15 -18.89 10.88
CA TRP A 620 5.76 -17.94 9.90
C TRP A 620 6.20 -18.45 8.54
N GLY A 621 5.22 -18.90 7.78
CA GLY A 621 5.48 -19.43 6.47
C GLY A 621 6.00 -18.35 5.57
N SER A 622 7.09 -18.62 4.90
CA SER A 622 7.37 -17.96 3.66
C SER A 622 6.46 -18.58 2.61
N THR A 623 5.29 -18.06 2.46
CA THR A 623 4.54 -18.28 1.21
C THR A 623 5.21 -17.53 0.06
N THR A 624 6.11 -16.63 0.39
CA THR A 624 7.11 -16.13 -0.53
C THR A 624 8.34 -17.00 -0.35
N SER A 625 8.89 -17.48 -1.43
CA SER A 625 10.15 -18.20 -1.59
C SER A 625 11.38 -17.59 -0.87
N GLN A 626 11.24 -16.75 0.12
CA GLN A 626 12.26 -15.81 0.55
C GLN A 626 12.74 -15.99 1.99
N GLY A 627 12.23 -16.96 2.71
CA GLY A 627 12.77 -17.35 4.01
C GLY A 627 12.73 -16.31 5.10
N LYS A 628 12.12 -15.14 4.85
CA LYS A 628 12.00 -14.09 5.84
C LYS A 628 10.61 -13.94 6.41
N ASP A 629 10.67 -13.57 7.62
CA ASP A 629 9.60 -13.45 8.56
C ASP A 629 8.76 -12.20 8.24
N LEU A 630 7.64 -12.40 7.54
CA LEU A 630 6.68 -11.34 7.26
C LEU A 630 6.13 -10.66 8.52
N ARG A 631 6.36 -11.24 9.73
CA ARG A 631 6.06 -10.60 11.01
C ARG A 631 6.72 -9.25 11.13
N ASP A 632 8.03 -9.22 10.85
CA ASP A 632 8.84 -8.03 11.06
C ASP A 632 8.39 -6.91 10.11
N VAL A 633 8.04 -7.25 8.88
CA VAL A 633 7.54 -6.29 7.90
C VAL A 633 6.21 -5.68 8.35
N THR A 634 5.25 -6.50 8.74
CA THR A 634 3.94 -6.01 9.18
C THR A 634 4.03 -5.26 10.51
N TYR A 635 4.83 -5.77 11.42
CA TYR A 635 5.07 -5.14 12.72
C TYR A 635 5.79 -3.79 12.60
N ALA A 636 6.81 -3.70 11.73
CA ALA A 636 7.53 -2.46 11.48
C ALA A 636 6.65 -1.36 10.88
N ASN A 637 5.67 -1.73 10.06
CA ASN A 637 4.75 -0.81 9.40
C ASN A 637 3.51 -0.46 10.24
N PHE A 638 3.40 -0.91 11.48
CA PHE A 638 2.22 -0.70 12.34
C PHE A 638 0.93 -1.10 11.65
N PHE A 639 0.98 -2.20 10.97
CA PHE A 639 -0.16 -2.69 10.22
C PHE A 639 -0.64 -4.00 10.82
N PRO A 640 -1.92 -4.10 11.19
CA PRO A 640 -2.48 -5.37 11.61
C PRO A 640 -2.47 -6.30 10.41
N SER A 641 -1.57 -7.26 10.43
CA SER A 641 -1.54 -8.28 9.40
C SER A 641 -2.66 -9.29 9.59
N SER A 642 -3.14 -9.82 8.48
CA SER A 642 -3.84 -11.08 8.50
C SER A 642 -2.83 -12.22 8.36
N PHE A 643 -2.97 -13.27 9.17
CA PHE A 643 -2.18 -14.50 9.00
C PHE A 643 -2.54 -15.28 7.73
N GLY A 644 -3.53 -14.82 7.01
CA GLY A 644 -4.03 -15.43 5.80
C GLY A 644 -5.54 -15.63 5.80
N VAL A 645 -6.04 -16.15 4.69
CA VAL A 645 -7.47 -16.26 4.41
C VAL A 645 -8.00 -17.69 4.49
N ASN A 646 -7.22 -18.62 4.99
CA ASN A 646 -7.58 -20.03 4.95
C ASN A 646 -7.34 -20.73 6.29
N PHE A 647 -8.04 -20.27 7.34
CA PHE A 647 -8.12 -20.96 8.63
C PHE A 647 -9.49 -21.66 8.74
N PRO A 648 -9.63 -22.90 8.23
CA PRO A 648 -10.91 -23.59 8.21
C PRO A 648 -11.23 -24.22 9.56
N ILE A 649 -12.52 -24.25 9.93
CA ILE A 649 -13.02 -25.10 11.01
C ILE A 649 -13.63 -26.33 10.36
N GLY A 650 -13.05 -27.51 10.62
CA GLY A 650 -13.47 -28.77 10.03
C GLY A 650 -13.12 -29.96 10.90
N GLU A 651 -13.26 -31.17 10.34
CA GLU A 651 -13.16 -32.44 11.04
C GLU A 651 -11.91 -32.62 11.92
N ASN A 652 -10.77 -32.08 11.46
CA ASN A 652 -9.48 -32.21 12.13
C ASN A 652 -9.09 -30.94 12.95
N SER A 653 -9.93 -29.94 12.99
CA SER A 653 -9.64 -28.72 13.74
C SER A 653 -9.78 -28.95 15.24
N THR A 654 -8.84 -28.39 16.04
CA THR A 654 -8.81 -28.54 17.49
C THR A 654 -8.85 -27.20 18.22
N ALA A 655 -9.37 -27.20 19.44
CA ALA A 655 -9.36 -26.03 20.29
C ALA A 655 -7.93 -25.58 20.61
N GLU A 656 -6.98 -26.49 20.73
CA GLU A 656 -5.56 -26.16 21.00
C GLU A 656 -4.92 -25.41 19.83
N GLN A 657 -5.21 -25.79 18.59
CA GLN A 657 -4.76 -25.05 17.40
C GLN A 657 -5.27 -23.61 17.44
N TYR A 658 -6.53 -23.40 17.78
CA TYR A 658 -7.12 -22.06 17.86
C TYR A 658 -6.63 -21.24 19.07
N GLU A 659 -6.32 -21.88 20.21
CA GLU A 659 -5.60 -21.21 21.31
C GLU A 659 -4.24 -20.67 20.83
N HIS A 660 -3.52 -21.46 20.03
CA HIS A 660 -2.24 -21.05 19.48
C HIS A 660 -2.37 -19.91 18.44
N ILE A 661 -3.33 -20.00 17.51
CA ILE A 661 -3.62 -18.95 16.53
C ILE A 661 -3.93 -17.64 17.24
N GLU A 662 -4.83 -17.66 18.20
CA GLU A 662 -5.27 -16.49 18.94
C GLU A 662 -4.14 -15.88 19.77
N ALA A 663 -3.37 -16.69 20.47
CA ALA A 663 -2.22 -16.23 21.24
C ALA A 663 -1.22 -15.49 20.36
N THR A 664 -0.86 -16.09 19.22
CA THR A 664 0.07 -15.48 18.27
C THR A 664 -0.51 -14.22 17.65
N ALA A 665 -1.79 -14.23 17.26
CA ALA A 665 -2.49 -13.06 16.71
C ALA A 665 -2.50 -11.88 17.70
N VAL A 666 -2.82 -12.13 18.96
CA VAL A 666 -2.78 -11.10 20.02
C VAL A 666 -1.36 -10.58 20.22
N GLY A 667 -0.37 -11.48 20.23
CA GLY A 667 1.04 -11.13 20.41
C GLY A 667 1.54 -10.12 19.38
N TYR A 668 1.17 -10.31 18.13
CA TYR A 668 1.57 -9.46 17.01
C TYR A 668 0.56 -8.35 16.67
N GLY A 669 -0.56 -8.23 17.38
CA GLY A 669 -1.63 -7.30 16.99
C GLY A 669 -2.21 -7.63 15.62
N ALA A 670 -2.19 -8.90 15.24
CA ALA A 670 -2.65 -9.42 13.96
C ALA A 670 -4.05 -10.04 14.08
N THR A 671 -4.62 -10.41 12.94
CA THR A 671 -5.87 -11.17 12.85
C THR A 671 -5.76 -12.26 11.77
N TYR A 672 -6.85 -12.92 11.44
CA TYR A 672 -6.89 -13.96 10.41
C TYR A 672 -8.31 -14.07 9.84
N PHE A 673 -8.47 -14.77 8.71
CA PHE A 673 -9.77 -15.02 8.11
C PHE A 673 -10.19 -16.49 8.34
N LEU A 674 -11.33 -16.65 8.97
CA LEU A 674 -11.95 -17.95 9.16
C LEU A 674 -12.67 -18.37 7.88
N ARG A 675 -12.18 -19.39 7.20
CA ARG A 675 -12.89 -19.97 6.06
C ARG A 675 -13.94 -20.94 6.54
N ILE A 676 -15.20 -20.54 6.49
CA ILE A 676 -16.32 -21.30 7.01
C ILE A 676 -17.14 -21.92 5.89
N ASN A 677 -17.21 -23.24 5.90
CA ASN A 677 -18.20 -24.05 5.19
C ASN A 677 -19.07 -24.77 6.22
N GLN A 678 -20.38 -24.62 6.14
CA GLN A 678 -21.30 -25.23 7.11
C GLN A 678 -21.09 -26.74 7.26
N ASN A 679 -20.95 -27.46 6.13
CA ASN A 679 -20.79 -28.92 6.15
C ASN A 679 -19.50 -29.34 6.86
N ASP A 680 -18.43 -28.57 6.75
CA ASP A 680 -17.16 -28.87 7.40
C ASP A 680 -17.22 -28.55 8.90
N VAL A 681 -17.84 -27.43 9.27
CA VAL A 681 -18.07 -27.05 10.68
C VAL A 681 -18.91 -28.11 11.38
N GLU A 682 -19.98 -28.61 10.72
CA GLU A 682 -20.84 -29.64 11.33
C GLU A 682 -20.13 -30.97 11.55
N LYS A 683 -19.10 -31.30 10.78
CA LYS A 683 -18.25 -32.47 11.00
C LYS A 683 -17.19 -32.28 12.10
N CYS A 684 -16.96 -31.04 12.57
CA CYS A 684 -15.93 -30.78 13.56
C CYS A 684 -16.38 -31.22 14.97
N PRO A 685 -15.71 -32.20 15.58
CA PRO A 685 -16.09 -32.67 16.92
C PRO A 685 -15.89 -31.60 18.00
N GLN A 686 -14.96 -30.67 17.79
CA GLN A 686 -14.58 -29.65 18.74
C GLN A 686 -15.15 -28.25 18.41
N LYS A 687 -16.09 -28.14 17.48
CA LYS A 687 -16.57 -26.83 16.99
C LYS A 687 -16.98 -25.87 18.12
N TYR A 688 -17.71 -26.32 19.12
CA TYR A 688 -18.12 -25.44 20.22
C TYR A 688 -16.98 -25.03 21.16
N ALA A 689 -16.00 -25.91 21.32
CA ALA A 689 -14.77 -25.58 22.05
C ALA A 689 -13.97 -24.52 21.30
N ILE A 690 -13.84 -24.67 19.99
CA ILE A 690 -13.17 -23.66 19.10
C ILE A 690 -13.92 -22.33 19.17
N PHE A 691 -15.25 -22.32 19.05
CA PHE A 691 -16.04 -21.08 19.14
C PHE A 691 -15.84 -20.38 20.48
N LYS A 692 -15.76 -21.17 21.57
CA LYS A 692 -15.48 -20.62 22.91
C LYS A 692 -14.08 -20.01 22.97
N VAL A 693 -13.07 -20.68 22.45
CA VAL A 693 -11.68 -20.17 22.39
C VAL A 693 -11.66 -18.81 21.70
N ILE A 694 -12.11 -18.76 20.44
CA ILE A 694 -12.13 -17.50 19.67
C ILE A 694 -12.85 -16.38 20.44
N ARG A 695 -14.05 -16.67 20.97
CA ARG A 695 -14.80 -15.70 21.74
C ARG A 695 -14.06 -15.20 22.98
N THR A 696 -13.38 -16.08 23.71
CA THR A 696 -12.67 -15.73 24.94
C THR A 696 -11.49 -14.82 24.65
N TRP A 697 -10.66 -15.14 23.67
CA TRP A 697 -9.51 -14.35 23.28
C TRP A 697 -9.93 -12.98 22.70
N GLU A 698 -10.91 -12.98 21.82
CA GLU A 698 -11.38 -11.74 21.19
C GLU A 698 -12.10 -10.79 22.16
N ARG A 699 -12.77 -11.32 23.16
CA ARG A 699 -13.31 -10.49 24.26
C ARG A 699 -12.19 -9.83 25.06
N ALA A 700 -11.16 -10.59 25.43
CA ALA A 700 -10.00 -10.07 26.14
C ALA A 700 -9.23 -9.03 25.30
N ARG A 701 -9.06 -9.27 23.99
CA ARG A 701 -8.45 -8.32 23.06
C ARG A 701 -9.21 -7.00 23.03
N ARG A 702 -10.53 -7.04 22.82
CA ARG A 702 -11.39 -5.84 22.78
C ARG A 702 -11.42 -5.07 24.10
N ALA A 703 -11.22 -5.75 25.22
CA ALA A 703 -11.09 -5.14 26.53
C ALA A 703 -9.70 -4.57 26.84
N ASP A 704 -8.75 -4.60 25.87
CA ASP A 704 -7.33 -4.23 26.05
C ASP A 704 -6.69 -4.91 27.28
N ALA A 705 -7.01 -6.19 27.49
CA ALA A 705 -6.57 -6.92 28.65
C ALA A 705 -5.09 -7.36 28.60
N PHE A 706 -4.44 -7.33 27.41
CA PHE A 706 -3.08 -7.81 27.22
C PHE A 706 -2.06 -6.68 27.30
N PRO A 707 -1.28 -6.56 28.40
CA PRO A 707 -0.21 -5.60 28.49
C PRO A 707 0.98 -5.99 27.59
N THR A 708 1.84 -5.02 27.26
CA THR A 708 2.96 -5.19 26.31
C THR A 708 3.88 -6.37 26.64
N HIS A 709 4.22 -6.60 27.93
CA HIS A 709 5.07 -7.70 28.31
C HIS A 709 4.42 -9.08 28.06
N ILE A 710 3.10 -9.20 28.21
CA ILE A 710 2.36 -10.42 27.86
C ILE A 710 2.34 -10.60 26.33
N LYS A 711 2.06 -9.53 25.58
CA LYS A 711 2.11 -9.62 24.09
C LYS A 711 3.48 -10.12 23.60
N ARG A 712 4.57 -9.68 24.23
CA ARG A 712 5.92 -10.18 23.90
C ARG A 712 6.09 -11.68 24.18
N LEU A 713 5.52 -12.20 25.28
CA LEU A 713 5.52 -13.64 25.56
C LEU A 713 4.69 -14.43 24.52
N LEU A 714 3.56 -13.87 24.09
CA LEU A 714 2.69 -14.49 23.08
C LEU A 714 3.32 -14.52 21.68
N GLN A 715 4.36 -13.74 21.41
CA GLN A 715 5.12 -13.77 20.16
C GLN A 715 6.02 -15.00 20.04
N ASP A 716 6.30 -15.68 21.14
CA ASP A 716 7.10 -16.91 21.12
C ASP A 716 6.24 -18.10 20.69
N ALA A 717 6.36 -18.49 19.43
CA ALA A 717 5.59 -19.58 18.85
C ALA A 717 5.92 -20.97 19.44
N SER A 718 7.03 -21.12 20.17
CA SER A 718 7.38 -22.36 20.84
C SER A 718 6.54 -22.61 22.09
N LEU A 719 5.93 -21.56 22.66
CA LEU A 719 5.11 -21.66 23.84
C LEU A 719 3.65 -21.98 23.48
N SER A 720 3.01 -22.75 24.34
CA SER A 720 1.57 -23.07 24.25
C SER A 720 0.81 -22.33 25.34
N TRP A 721 -0.38 -21.84 24.99
CA TRP A 721 -1.19 -20.99 25.85
C TRP A 721 -2.62 -21.50 25.94
N ARG A 722 -3.29 -21.14 27.04
CA ARG A 722 -4.75 -21.29 27.24
C ARG A 722 -5.27 -20.06 27.98
N LEU A 723 -6.35 -19.49 27.49
CA LEU A 723 -7.01 -18.35 28.12
C LEU A 723 -8.35 -18.78 28.75
N GLU A 724 -8.53 -18.51 30.01
CA GLU A 724 -9.79 -18.77 30.73
C GLU A 724 -10.40 -17.45 31.20
N GLU A 725 -11.71 -17.29 31.00
CA GLU A 725 -12.46 -16.10 31.40
C GLU A 725 -12.88 -16.22 32.86
N GLY A 726 -12.71 -15.16 33.63
CA GLY A 726 -13.17 -15.06 35.01
C GLY A 726 -14.69 -14.86 35.15
N ALA A 727 -15.22 -15.12 36.34
CA ALA A 727 -16.65 -15.06 36.59
C ALA A 727 -17.25 -13.65 36.46
N ASP A 728 -16.45 -12.60 36.59
CA ASP A 728 -16.86 -11.19 36.45
C ASP A 728 -17.03 -10.71 35.02
N GLY A 729 -16.60 -11.54 34.04
CA GLY A 729 -16.69 -11.23 32.62
C GLY A 729 -15.73 -10.13 32.13
N ASN A 730 -14.85 -9.60 33.00
CA ASN A 730 -13.86 -8.57 32.70
C ASN A 730 -12.45 -8.92 33.20
N SER A 731 -12.27 -10.15 33.64
CA SER A 731 -10.96 -10.70 34.00
C SER A 731 -10.71 -12.00 33.26
N TRP A 732 -9.42 -12.31 33.05
CA TRP A 732 -8.98 -13.55 32.41
C TRP A 732 -7.72 -14.05 33.10
N THR A 733 -7.54 -15.37 33.09
CA THR A 733 -6.29 -16.00 33.49
C THR A 733 -5.65 -16.65 32.27
N LEU A 734 -4.46 -16.20 31.90
CA LEU A 734 -3.65 -16.77 30.83
C LEU A 734 -2.70 -17.82 31.43
N TYR A 735 -2.80 -19.04 30.97
CA TYR A 735 -1.97 -20.15 31.39
C TYR A 735 -0.95 -20.50 30.31
N GLN A 736 0.31 -20.58 30.70
CA GLN A 736 1.33 -21.28 29.90
C GLN A 736 1.15 -22.77 30.08
N MET A 737 1.19 -23.52 28.98
CA MET A 737 0.93 -24.96 28.94
C MET A 737 2.20 -25.71 28.54
N GLU A 738 2.49 -26.82 29.24
CA GLU A 738 3.53 -27.79 28.85
C GLU A 738 2.97 -29.20 29.01
N ASP A 739 3.06 -30.01 27.98
CA ASP A 739 2.51 -31.40 27.95
C ASP A 739 1.05 -31.48 28.47
N GLY A 740 0.22 -30.49 28.07
CA GLY A 740 -1.18 -30.38 28.48
C GLY A 740 -1.40 -29.92 29.93
N ARG A 741 -0.35 -29.56 30.66
CA ARG A 741 -0.43 -29.10 32.07
C ARG A 741 -0.22 -27.59 32.17
N LYS A 742 -0.91 -26.94 33.09
CA LYS A 742 -0.73 -25.53 33.45
C LYS A 742 0.57 -25.40 34.27
N VAL A 743 1.59 -24.68 33.74
CA VAL A 743 2.89 -24.51 34.42
C VAL A 743 3.09 -23.10 34.96
N ARG A 744 2.44 -22.10 34.38
CA ARG A 744 2.47 -20.71 34.83
C ARG A 744 1.14 -20.02 34.53
N SER A 745 0.79 -19.03 35.33
CA SER A 745 -0.42 -18.22 35.11
C SER A 745 -0.15 -16.71 35.20
N TYR A 746 -0.95 -15.96 34.48
CA TYR A 746 -0.93 -14.50 34.47
C TYR A 746 -2.37 -14.00 34.57
N GLU A 747 -2.65 -13.14 35.56
CA GLU A 747 -3.96 -12.51 35.69
C GLU A 747 -4.05 -11.28 34.78
N LEU A 748 -5.10 -11.21 34.02
CA LEU A 748 -5.38 -10.16 33.05
C LEU A 748 -6.71 -9.48 33.39
N HIS A 749 -6.77 -8.18 33.24
CA HIS A 749 -7.97 -7.38 33.48
C HIS A 749 -8.24 -6.46 32.32
N GLY A 750 -9.51 -6.38 31.91
CA GLY A 750 -9.94 -5.46 30.90
C GLY A 750 -9.82 -4.01 31.39
N LYS A 751 -9.45 -3.13 30.47
CA LYS A 751 -9.50 -1.70 30.70
C LYS A 751 -10.86 -1.20 30.20
N LEU A 752 -11.66 -0.71 31.11
CA LEU A 752 -12.97 -0.12 30.82
C LEU A 752 -12.85 1.24 30.16
#